data_de891278bc11b1032eb954aad91a53c5
#
_entry.id   de891278bc11b1032eb954aad91a53c5
#
_cell.length_a   1.000
_cell.length_b   1.000
_cell.length_c   1.000
_cell.angle_alpha   90.00
_cell.angle_beta   90.00
_cell.angle_gamma   90.00
#
_symmetry.space_group_name_H-M   'P 1'
#
loop_
_entity.id
_entity.type
_entity.pdbx_description
1 polymer ?
#
loop_
_entity_poly.entity_id
_entity_poly.type
_entity_poly.pdbx_seq_one_letter_code
_entity_poly.pdbx_strand_id
1 'polypeptide(L)'
;MAAIELQLAAEAFPADGKANQAVAPRIPSSKHSANFPAAALPSGRGLPFLKQIFSFLLRVLKLSHVRVLRYLAVITTLQAVNGLLVIPAIKYLFGLALENSNLGNVTDRTYTALLAHPVSVLLLVAIAVLALGAVSVQFVALIVMVNRQQSGQPPNLRAVCRETASCLRRMLSYPSPLMMAYFFLALPLGGLGLSSVLIQGVGIPPFITREYLKAPLSTALYLLMIGAIIYANLRLVLTLPLLAVGPMKPLAALVASLKATRRNSLRYLLLIGIPLGASALCASLLVEALVWISDLATGLLSEQDSALVATLCIGVGHTLGFLLIGAATVMAIQVVVALGREHLQLPVTLQERSQRHRRAQSLLPKAAAGSAAAALVLSGGLAASPALGQTATGAGEAKILAHRGYSAGGVENTLAALDAAAAHQADIVEADFQETADGHFVASHDTNLLVVAGVNQNIHEMTLAEVRKVTVREGGFTGRIPTMQEYLQRAEQLGIQVLVELKVTGHESKDYLTRFLAQADAAGTATENIYHSLNPRAVKEIKQRRPELRVGLTVAMSMGGLPKTKADFYTLEQASFTPEFLAQAHALDREVHIWTVNDESTIRELLGAGVDGIVTDNVELAIRDRYLVANYPAADYRVGSTLAYLDIFR
;
A
#
# COMPACT_ATOMS: atom_id res chain seq x y z
N MET A 1 -25.07 29.18 5.84
CA MET A 1 -25.08 27.89 5.11
C MET A 1 -26.28 27.78 4.18
N ALA A 2 -27.51 28.03 4.61
CA ALA A 2 -28.71 27.98 3.72
C ALA A 2 -28.68 29.02 2.57
N ALA A 3 -28.12 30.20 2.77
CA ALA A 3 -28.03 31.24 1.73
C ALA A 3 -26.97 30.90 0.65
N ILE A 4 -25.91 30.18 1.02
CA ILE A 4 -24.89 29.71 0.08
C ILE A 4 -25.40 28.52 -0.74
N GLU A 5 -26.24 27.67 -0.17
CA GLU A 5 -26.89 26.56 -0.90
C GLU A 5 -27.89 27.04 -1.96
N LEU A 6 -28.60 28.16 -1.71
CA LEU A 6 -29.54 28.75 -2.66
C LEU A 6 -28.81 29.44 -3.82
N GLN A 7 -27.69 30.09 -3.58
CA GLN A 7 -26.90 30.75 -4.60
C GLN A 7 -26.17 29.76 -5.52
N LEU A 8 -25.67 28.65 -4.97
CA LEU A 8 -25.07 27.56 -5.74
C LEU A 8 -26.09 26.76 -6.57
N ALA A 9 -27.35 26.69 -6.11
CA ALA A 9 -28.42 26.05 -6.85
C ALA A 9 -28.93 26.90 -8.04
N ALA A 10 -28.86 28.24 -7.94
CA ALA A 10 -29.28 29.18 -9.02
C ALA A 10 -28.27 29.23 -10.17
N GLU A 11 -26.98 29.03 -9.89
CA GLU A 11 -25.93 29.00 -10.93
C GLU A 11 -25.86 27.66 -11.69
N ALA A 12 -26.49 26.59 -11.16
CA ALA A 12 -26.49 25.26 -11.78
C ALA A 12 -27.51 25.08 -12.92
N PHE A 13 -28.48 26.00 -13.07
CA PHE A 13 -29.49 25.96 -14.12
C PHE A 13 -29.73 27.37 -14.68
N PRO A 14 -29.11 27.76 -15.80
CA PRO A 14 -29.54 28.95 -16.51
C PRO A 14 -30.88 28.68 -17.16
N ALA A 15 -31.90 29.43 -16.74
CA ALA A 15 -33.17 29.55 -17.43
C ALA A 15 -32.96 30.55 -18.58
N ASP A 16 -32.68 30.06 -19.78
CA ASP A 16 -32.84 30.84 -20.99
C ASP A 16 -33.44 29.94 -22.08
N GLY A 17 -34.74 30.17 -22.27
CA GLY A 17 -35.47 29.73 -23.44
C GLY A 17 -35.12 30.64 -24.63
N LYS A 18 -34.42 30.10 -25.59
CA LYS A 18 -34.53 30.51 -27.01
C LYS A 18 -34.31 29.29 -27.89
N ALA A 19 -35.39 28.85 -28.51
CA ALA A 19 -35.42 27.89 -29.59
C ALA A 19 -34.59 28.40 -30.78
N ASN A 20 -33.56 27.66 -31.16
CA ASN A 20 -33.00 27.77 -32.51
C ASN A 20 -33.24 26.46 -33.23
N GLN A 21 -34.13 26.50 -34.21
CA GLN A 21 -34.39 25.47 -35.18
C GLN A 21 -33.11 25.25 -36.01
N ALA A 22 -32.48 24.10 -35.85
CA ALA A 22 -31.47 23.59 -36.75
C ALA A 22 -31.99 22.33 -37.42
N VAL A 23 -32.12 22.40 -38.74
CA VAL A 23 -32.58 21.41 -39.70
C VAL A 23 -31.93 20.05 -39.47
N ALA A 24 -32.73 19.02 -39.28
CA ALA A 24 -32.32 17.63 -39.23
C ALA A 24 -32.05 17.06 -40.64
N PRO A 25 -30.95 16.35 -40.87
CA PRO A 25 -30.77 15.59 -42.11
C PRO A 25 -31.69 14.35 -42.12
N ARG A 26 -32.42 14.18 -43.20
CA ARG A 26 -33.30 13.01 -43.47
C ARG A 26 -32.47 11.73 -43.54
N ILE A 27 -32.81 10.77 -42.69
CA ILE A 27 -32.32 9.40 -42.73
C ILE A 27 -33.29 8.54 -43.59
N PRO A 28 -32.79 7.72 -44.55
CA PRO A 28 -33.67 6.85 -45.35
C PRO A 28 -34.26 5.71 -44.51
N SER A 29 -35.55 5.50 -44.65
CA SER A 29 -36.32 4.44 -44.02
C SER A 29 -35.90 3.07 -44.51
N SER A 30 -35.25 2.25 -43.67
CA SER A 30 -35.20 0.80 -43.87
C SER A 30 -36.17 0.15 -42.84
N LYS A 31 -37.28 -0.40 -43.38
CA LYS A 31 -38.25 -1.19 -42.64
C LYS A 31 -37.61 -2.49 -42.19
N HIS A 32 -37.90 -2.87 -40.96
CA HIS A 32 -37.64 -4.06 -40.16
C HIS A 32 -36.55 -3.89 -39.10
N SER A 33 -36.89 -3.13 -38.07
CA SER A 33 -36.32 -3.33 -36.72
C SER A 33 -37.50 -3.68 -35.80
N ALA A 34 -37.50 -4.87 -35.25
CA ALA A 34 -38.41 -5.22 -34.16
C ALA A 34 -38.07 -4.30 -32.97
N ASN A 35 -38.93 -3.32 -32.73
CA ASN A 35 -38.89 -2.47 -31.56
C ASN A 35 -39.27 -3.33 -30.34
N PHE A 36 -38.25 -3.90 -29.68
CA PHE A 36 -38.42 -4.22 -28.27
C PHE A 36 -38.38 -2.89 -27.50
N PRO A 37 -39.34 -2.58 -26.61
CA PRO A 37 -39.32 -1.38 -25.83
C PRO A 37 -38.04 -1.35 -25.02
N ALA A 38 -37.31 -0.23 -25.03
CA ALA A 38 -36.21 0.04 -24.14
C ALA A 38 -36.72 -0.22 -22.71
N ALA A 39 -36.35 -1.35 -22.12
CA ALA A 39 -36.71 -1.66 -20.75
C ALA A 39 -35.97 -0.66 -19.87
N ALA A 40 -36.64 0.44 -19.55
CA ALA A 40 -36.24 1.28 -18.44
C ALA A 40 -36.05 0.34 -17.25
N LEU A 41 -34.96 0.52 -16.53
CA LEU A 41 -34.69 -0.25 -15.30
C LEU A 41 -35.96 -0.14 -14.43
N PRO A 42 -36.74 -1.21 -14.22
CA PRO A 42 -37.96 -1.11 -13.43
C PRO A 42 -37.54 -0.58 -12.05
N SER A 43 -38.13 0.52 -11.64
CA SER A 43 -38.02 1.02 -10.29
C SER A 43 -38.49 -0.11 -9.38
N GLY A 44 -37.59 -0.78 -8.70
CA GLY A 44 -37.86 -1.97 -7.88
C GLY A 44 -38.62 -1.64 -6.58
N ARG A 45 -39.64 -0.77 -6.69
CA ARG A 45 -40.55 -0.45 -5.60
C ARG A 45 -41.40 -1.68 -5.32
N GLY A 46 -41.03 -2.42 -4.27
CA GLY A 46 -41.80 -3.59 -3.83
C GLY A 46 -41.00 -4.87 -3.56
N LEU A 47 -39.77 -4.99 -4.05
CA LEU A 47 -38.92 -6.13 -3.72
C LEU A 47 -38.15 -5.90 -2.38
N PRO A 48 -37.93 -6.97 -1.56
CA PRO A 48 -37.03 -6.88 -0.43
C PRO A 48 -35.66 -6.26 -0.82
N PHE A 49 -35.11 -5.41 0.02
CA PHE A 49 -33.90 -4.62 -0.27
C PHE A 49 -32.74 -5.45 -0.86
N LEU A 50 -32.45 -6.63 -0.28
CA LEU A 50 -31.42 -7.53 -0.79
C LEU A 50 -31.72 -8.07 -2.19
N LYS A 51 -32.98 -8.40 -2.50
CA LYS A 51 -33.37 -8.83 -3.86
C LYS A 51 -33.13 -7.72 -4.89
N GLN A 52 -33.33 -6.46 -4.52
CA GLN A 52 -33.01 -5.31 -5.40
C GLN A 52 -31.49 -5.25 -5.68
N ILE A 53 -30.64 -5.41 -4.65
CA ILE A 53 -29.18 -5.45 -4.78
C ILE A 53 -28.77 -6.58 -5.73
N PHE A 54 -29.17 -7.82 -5.45
CA PHE A 54 -28.78 -8.97 -6.28
C PHE A 54 -29.32 -8.88 -7.71
N SER A 55 -30.56 -8.42 -7.91
CA SER A 55 -31.12 -8.25 -9.26
C SER A 55 -30.36 -7.17 -10.07
N PHE A 56 -29.88 -6.12 -9.41
CA PHE A 56 -29.03 -5.10 -10.03
C PHE A 56 -27.66 -5.68 -10.41
N LEU A 57 -26.99 -6.36 -9.49
CA LEU A 57 -25.69 -6.98 -9.72
C LEU A 57 -25.73 -8.04 -10.83
N LEU A 58 -26.76 -8.90 -10.85
CA LEU A 58 -26.94 -9.89 -11.94
C LEU A 58 -27.12 -9.23 -13.31
N ARG A 59 -27.83 -8.10 -13.39
CA ARG A 59 -27.96 -7.34 -14.64
C ARG A 59 -26.64 -6.76 -15.09
N VAL A 60 -25.88 -6.16 -14.17
CA VAL A 60 -24.57 -5.60 -14.46
C VAL A 60 -23.58 -6.71 -14.85
N LEU A 61 -23.63 -7.87 -14.20
CA LEU A 61 -22.81 -9.03 -14.55
C LEU A 61 -23.09 -9.53 -15.97
N LYS A 62 -24.37 -9.60 -16.40
CA LYS A 62 -24.73 -9.92 -17.78
C LYS A 62 -24.20 -8.92 -18.80
N LEU A 63 -24.06 -7.65 -18.43
CA LEU A 63 -23.42 -6.63 -19.26
C LEU A 63 -21.90 -6.82 -19.34
N SER A 64 -21.28 -7.21 -18.24
CA SER A 64 -19.81 -7.30 -18.11
C SER A 64 -19.24 -8.46 -18.91
N HIS A 65 -19.85 -9.65 -18.84
CA HIS A 65 -19.28 -10.87 -19.42
C HIS A 65 -19.15 -10.82 -20.94
N VAL A 66 -19.98 -10.04 -21.62
CA VAL A 66 -20.03 -9.98 -23.10
C VAL A 66 -18.76 -9.42 -23.71
N ARG A 67 -17.99 -8.59 -22.99
CA ARG A 67 -16.83 -7.87 -23.54
C ARG A 67 -15.66 -7.75 -22.55
N VAL A 68 -15.61 -8.57 -21.52
CA VAL A 68 -14.58 -8.50 -20.45
C VAL A 68 -13.17 -8.51 -21.03
N LEU A 69 -12.89 -9.36 -22.01
CA LEU A 69 -11.55 -9.44 -22.65
C LEU A 69 -11.10 -8.13 -23.30
N ARG A 70 -12.03 -7.31 -23.81
CA ARG A 70 -11.67 -5.99 -24.38
C ARG A 70 -11.29 -4.99 -23.30
N TYR A 71 -11.98 -5.01 -22.15
CA TYR A 71 -11.63 -4.19 -21.00
C TYR A 71 -10.28 -4.60 -20.44
N LEU A 72 -10.06 -5.91 -20.28
CA LEU A 72 -8.77 -6.44 -19.84
C LEU A 72 -7.64 -6.03 -20.79
N ALA A 73 -7.84 -6.11 -22.11
CA ALA A 73 -6.84 -5.65 -23.08
C ALA A 73 -6.52 -4.15 -22.92
N VAL A 74 -7.52 -3.30 -22.69
CA VAL A 74 -7.29 -1.86 -22.45
C VAL A 74 -6.58 -1.64 -21.12
N ILE A 75 -6.99 -2.35 -20.05
CA ILE A 75 -6.32 -2.28 -18.74
C ILE A 75 -4.85 -2.68 -18.91
N THR A 76 -4.57 -3.83 -19.53
CA THR A 76 -3.19 -4.31 -19.76
C THR A 76 -2.37 -3.29 -20.57
N THR A 77 -2.94 -2.72 -21.63
CA THR A 77 -2.25 -1.70 -22.43
C THR A 77 -1.92 -0.47 -21.60
N LEU A 78 -2.87 0.04 -20.81
CA LEU A 78 -2.66 1.21 -19.96
C LEU A 78 -1.65 0.92 -18.84
N GLN A 79 -1.70 -0.28 -18.25
CA GLN A 79 -0.70 -0.70 -17.26
C GLN A 79 0.69 -0.85 -17.87
N ALA A 80 0.79 -1.39 -19.09
CA ALA A 80 2.06 -1.45 -19.80
C ALA A 80 2.63 -0.05 -20.10
N VAL A 81 1.79 0.88 -20.53
CA VAL A 81 2.20 2.29 -20.73
C VAL A 81 2.67 2.90 -19.39
N ASN A 82 1.94 2.67 -18.32
CA ASN A 82 2.33 3.17 -16.99
C ASN A 82 3.67 2.57 -16.55
N GLY A 83 3.85 1.25 -16.67
CA GLY A 83 5.06 0.56 -16.24
C GLY A 83 6.29 0.91 -17.10
N LEU A 84 6.12 0.99 -18.44
CA LEU A 84 7.24 1.16 -19.36
C LEU A 84 7.61 2.62 -19.64
N LEU A 85 6.68 3.57 -19.47
CA LEU A 85 6.90 4.97 -19.79
C LEU A 85 6.73 5.90 -18.58
N VAL A 86 5.61 5.78 -17.84
CA VAL A 86 5.27 6.74 -16.76
C VAL A 86 6.18 6.52 -15.56
N ILE A 87 6.33 5.28 -15.09
CA ILE A 87 7.19 4.98 -13.92
C ILE A 87 8.66 5.34 -14.18
N PRO A 88 9.29 4.98 -15.32
CA PRO A 88 10.64 5.43 -15.63
C PRO A 88 10.77 6.94 -15.72
N ALA A 89 9.78 7.65 -16.30
CA ALA A 89 9.77 9.10 -16.33
C ALA A 89 9.68 9.71 -14.92
N ILE A 90 8.84 9.16 -14.02
CA ILE A 90 8.77 9.58 -12.63
C ILE A 90 10.10 9.35 -11.92
N LYS A 91 10.72 8.16 -12.08
CA LYS A 91 12.04 7.85 -11.50
C LYS A 91 13.11 8.82 -12.00
N TYR A 92 13.12 9.14 -13.28
CA TYR A 92 14.06 10.09 -13.88
C TYR A 92 13.86 11.53 -13.34
N LEU A 93 12.62 12.03 -13.30
CA LEU A 93 12.33 13.35 -12.75
C LEU A 93 12.67 13.43 -11.25
N PHE A 94 12.44 12.36 -10.51
CA PHE A 94 12.83 12.28 -9.10
C PHE A 94 14.35 12.29 -8.92
N GLY A 95 15.08 11.56 -9.75
CA GLY A 95 16.56 11.62 -9.80
C GLY A 95 17.07 13.05 -10.02
N LEU A 96 16.50 13.77 -11.01
CA LEU A 96 16.83 15.18 -11.24
C LEU A 96 16.51 16.08 -10.03
N ALA A 97 15.42 15.81 -9.31
CA ALA A 97 15.07 16.57 -8.11
C ALA A 97 16.09 16.36 -6.98
N LEU A 98 16.59 15.12 -6.82
CA LEU A 98 17.65 14.78 -5.88
C LEU A 98 18.99 15.45 -6.25
N GLU A 99 19.39 15.37 -7.49
CA GLU A 99 20.62 16.00 -8.00
C GLU A 99 20.60 17.51 -7.77
N ASN A 100 19.50 18.19 -8.09
CA ASN A 100 19.33 19.64 -7.90
C ASN A 100 19.44 20.08 -6.43
N SER A 101 19.05 19.22 -5.49
CA SER A 101 19.13 19.48 -4.06
C SER A 101 20.42 18.94 -3.41
N ASN A 102 21.37 18.43 -4.21
CA ASN A 102 22.59 17.74 -3.75
C ASN A 102 22.32 16.58 -2.77
N LEU A 103 21.15 15.96 -2.88
CA LEU A 103 20.75 14.81 -2.08
C LEU A 103 20.97 13.51 -2.87
N GLY A 104 21.56 12.50 -2.22
CA GLY A 104 21.64 11.15 -2.80
C GLY A 104 20.33 10.38 -2.61
N ASN A 105 19.59 10.72 -1.55
CA ASN A 105 18.26 10.18 -1.25
C ASN A 105 17.43 11.17 -0.41
N VAL A 106 16.16 10.85 -0.24
CA VAL A 106 15.24 11.55 0.68
C VAL A 106 14.91 10.62 1.83
N THR A 107 15.12 11.12 3.03
CA THR A 107 14.70 10.47 4.28
C THR A 107 13.71 11.36 5.02
N ASP A 108 13.13 10.83 6.10
CA ASP A 108 12.32 11.59 7.08
C ASP A 108 13.03 12.82 7.66
N ARG A 109 14.36 12.91 7.54
CA ARG A 109 15.19 14.04 8.01
C ARG A 109 15.64 14.99 6.90
N THR A 110 15.62 14.57 5.64
CA THR A 110 16.18 15.36 4.52
C THR A 110 15.11 15.92 3.56
N TYR A 111 13.82 15.56 3.71
CA TYR A 111 12.75 16.04 2.84
C TYR A 111 12.61 17.58 2.84
N THR A 112 12.90 18.23 3.96
CA THR A 112 12.87 19.71 4.05
C THR A 112 13.94 20.36 3.17
N ALA A 113 15.10 19.75 3.05
CA ALA A 113 16.17 20.22 2.16
C ALA A 113 15.74 20.09 0.69
N LEU A 114 15.07 18.98 0.31
CA LEU A 114 14.48 18.83 -1.03
C LEU A 114 13.45 19.93 -1.34
N LEU A 115 12.56 20.22 -0.38
CA LEU A 115 11.52 21.23 -0.51
C LEU A 115 12.05 22.68 -0.47
N ALA A 116 13.27 22.90 0.04
CA ALA A 116 13.92 24.21 0.04
C ALA A 116 14.39 24.64 -1.37
N HIS A 117 14.54 23.69 -2.32
CA HIS A 117 15.01 23.99 -3.67
C HIS A 117 13.83 24.18 -4.65
N PRO A 118 13.62 25.39 -5.21
CA PRO A 118 12.47 25.68 -6.10
C PRO A 118 12.38 24.74 -7.31
N VAL A 119 13.51 24.40 -7.93
CA VAL A 119 13.54 23.48 -9.09
C VAL A 119 13.10 22.07 -8.67
N SER A 120 13.56 21.57 -7.52
CA SER A 120 13.14 20.26 -7.00
C SER A 120 11.64 20.25 -6.71
N VAL A 121 11.09 21.32 -6.14
CA VAL A 121 9.63 21.47 -5.93
C VAL A 121 8.87 21.44 -7.25
N LEU A 122 9.33 22.15 -8.28
CA LEU A 122 8.72 22.10 -9.62
C LEU A 122 8.74 20.70 -10.22
N LEU A 123 9.84 19.97 -10.07
CA LEU A 123 9.95 18.59 -10.52
C LEU A 123 9.00 17.65 -9.75
N LEU A 124 8.85 17.82 -8.43
CA LEU A 124 7.87 17.07 -7.63
C LEU A 124 6.43 17.38 -8.06
N VAL A 125 6.12 18.64 -8.37
CA VAL A 125 4.80 19.02 -8.94
C VAL A 125 4.61 18.36 -10.30
N ALA A 126 5.63 18.33 -11.16
CA ALA A 126 5.56 17.67 -12.46
C ALA A 126 5.32 16.16 -12.31
N ILE A 127 5.98 15.49 -11.34
CA ILE A 127 5.75 14.08 -10.98
C ILE A 127 4.29 13.87 -10.55
N ALA A 128 3.78 14.71 -9.64
CA ALA A 128 2.40 14.62 -9.17
C ALA A 128 1.39 14.79 -10.31
N VAL A 129 1.61 15.76 -11.20
CA VAL A 129 0.76 15.99 -12.38
C VAL A 129 0.82 14.80 -13.34
N LEU A 130 2.01 14.25 -13.59
CA LEU A 130 2.18 13.08 -14.45
C LEU A 130 1.47 11.84 -13.87
N ALA A 131 1.66 11.54 -12.60
CA ALA A 131 1.05 10.41 -11.92
C ALA A 131 -0.48 10.52 -11.86
N LEU A 132 -1.00 11.67 -11.40
CA LEU A 132 -2.44 11.93 -11.35
C LEU A 132 -3.07 11.96 -12.74
N GLY A 133 -2.36 12.49 -13.74
CA GLY A 133 -2.77 12.48 -15.12
C GLY A 133 -2.92 11.07 -15.68
N ALA A 134 -1.94 10.22 -15.46
CA ALA A 134 -1.94 8.83 -15.92
C ALA A 134 -3.08 8.02 -15.26
N VAL A 135 -3.27 8.14 -13.94
CA VAL A 135 -4.38 7.52 -13.21
C VAL A 135 -5.72 8.03 -13.73
N SER A 136 -5.85 9.34 -13.94
CA SER A 136 -7.08 9.95 -14.47
C SER A 136 -7.42 9.44 -15.86
N VAL A 137 -6.43 9.34 -16.76
CA VAL A 137 -6.62 8.78 -18.11
C VAL A 137 -7.15 7.34 -18.02
N GLN A 138 -6.56 6.52 -17.16
CA GLN A 138 -6.95 5.12 -16.99
C GLN A 138 -8.42 4.99 -16.56
N PHE A 139 -8.82 5.68 -15.49
CA PHE A 139 -10.19 5.57 -14.98
C PHE A 139 -11.22 6.20 -15.90
N VAL A 140 -10.95 7.40 -16.43
CA VAL A 140 -11.89 8.08 -17.34
C VAL A 140 -12.07 7.29 -18.63
N ALA A 141 -11.01 6.72 -19.21
CA ALA A 141 -11.12 5.89 -20.41
C ALA A 141 -12.01 4.66 -20.18
N LEU A 142 -11.84 3.96 -19.05
CA LEU A 142 -12.68 2.81 -18.68
C LEU A 142 -14.13 3.22 -18.46
N ILE A 143 -14.39 4.32 -17.74
CA ILE A 143 -15.73 4.85 -17.52
C ILE A 143 -16.41 5.21 -18.84
N VAL A 144 -15.70 5.90 -19.76
CA VAL A 144 -16.21 6.24 -21.08
C VAL A 144 -16.54 4.99 -21.91
N MET A 145 -15.65 3.98 -21.90
CA MET A 145 -15.92 2.72 -22.57
C MET A 145 -17.19 2.04 -22.06
N VAL A 146 -17.32 1.96 -20.74
CA VAL A 146 -18.49 1.36 -20.08
C VAL A 146 -19.74 2.17 -20.39
N ASN A 147 -19.69 3.50 -20.32
CA ASN A 147 -20.82 4.36 -20.66
C ASN A 147 -21.28 4.15 -22.11
N ARG A 148 -20.37 4.09 -23.07
CA ARG A 148 -20.70 3.79 -24.47
C ARG A 148 -21.37 2.41 -24.62
N GLN A 149 -20.86 1.39 -23.92
CA GLN A 149 -21.46 0.07 -23.93
C GLN A 149 -22.88 0.10 -23.36
N GLN A 150 -23.09 0.74 -22.21
CA GLN A 150 -24.40 0.86 -21.57
C GLN A 150 -25.38 1.77 -22.34
N SER A 151 -24.87 2.60 -23.26
CA SER A 151 -25.66 3.42 -24.19
C SER A 151 -25.99 2.70 -25.50
N GLY A 152 -25.61 1.43 -25.66
CA GLY A 152 -25.78 0.71 -26.93
C GLY A 152 -24.83 1.17 -28.06
N GLN A 153 -23.86 2.03 -27.78
CA GLN A 153 -22.89 2.52 -28.76
C GLN A 153 -21.67 1.60 -28.87
N PRO A 154 -21.09 1.41 -30.08
CA PRO A 154 -19.87 0.62 -30.20
C PRO A 154 -18.69 1.34 -29.51
N PRO A 155 -17.83 0.64 -28.76
CA PRO A 155 -16.61 1.21 -28.17
C PRO A 155 -15.53 1.36 -29.27
N ASN A 156 -15.68 2.36 -30.14
CA ASN A 156 -14.68 2.75 -31.12
C ASN A 156 -13.55 3.49 -30.42
N LEU A 157 -12.30 3.06 -30.62
CA LEU A 157 -11.13 3.63 -29.96
C LEU A 157 -11.01 5.15 -30.14
N ARG A 158 -11.21 5.65 -31.38
CA ARG A 158 -11.19 7.11 -31.68
C ARG A 158 -12.22 7.88 -30.88
N ALA A 159 -13.43 7.32 -30.72
CA ALA A 159 -14.48 7.96 -29.93
C ALA A 159 -14.16 7.93 -28.44
N VAL A 160 -13.64 6.80 -27.92
CA VAL A 160 -13.20 6.68 -26.53
C VAL A 160 -12.09 7.69 -26.23
N CYS A 161 -11.05 7.78 -27.06
CA CYS A 161 -9.97 8.76 -26.89
C CYS A 161 -10.49 10.21 -26.91
N ARG A 162 -11.37 10.56 -27.84
CA ARG A 162 -11.94 11.90 -27.96
C ARG A 162 -12.80 12.27 -26.74
N GLU A 163 -13.66 11.36 -26.27
CA GLU A 163 -14.52 11.58 -25.12
C GLU A 163 -13.71 11.63 -23.82
N THR A 164 -12.70 10.77 -23.68
CA THR A 164 -11.73 10.82 -22.58
C THR A 164 -11.01 12.16 -22.54
N ALA A 165 -10.44 12.60 -23.67
CA ALA A 165 -9.77 13.88 -23.75
C ALA A 165 -10.72 15.06 -23.45
N SER A 166 -11.97 15.00 -23.91
CA SER A 166 -12.98 16.01 -23.60
C SER A 166 -13.32 16.05 -22.09
N CYS A 167 -13.44 14.88 -21.45
CA CYS A 167 -13.68 14.79 -20.02
C CYS A 167 -12.49 15.35 -19.22
N LEU A 168 -11.26 14.97 -19.57
CA LEU A 168 -10.04 15.46 -18.92
C LEU A 168 -9.87 16.98 -19.09
N ARG A 169 -10.16 17.54 -20.27
CA ARG A 169 -10.14 19.00 -20.48
C ARG A 169 -11.14 19.71 -19.57
N ARG A 170 -12.34 19.15 -19.38
CA ARG A 170 -13.32 19.72 -18.42
C ARG A 170 -12.82 19.67 -16.98
N MET A 171 -12.13 18.59 -16.60
CA MET A 171 -11.52 18.46 -15.28
C MET A 171 -10.41 19.48 -15.06
N LEU A 172 -9.57 19.71 -16.07
CA LEU A 172 -8.43 20.65 -16.01
C LEU A 172 -8.85 22.12 -16.18
N SER A 173 -9.98 22.41 -16.87
CA SER A 173 -10.46 23.79 -17.08
C SER A 173 -10.99 24.46 -15.82
N TYR A 174 -11.15 23.72 -14.73
CA TYR A 174 -11.51 24.25 -13.43
C TYR A 174 -10.28 24.08 -12.52
N PRO A 175 -9.50 25.14 -12.26
CA PRO A 175 -8.37 25.09 -11.34
C PRO A 175 -8.92 24.82 -9.94
N SER A 176 -9.06 23.58 -9.59
CA SER A 176 -9.70 23.21 -8.36
C SER A 176 -8.74 22.39 -7.53
N PRO A 177 -8.17 22.96 -6.47
CA PRO A 177 -7.57 22.20 -5.36
C PRO A 177 -8.49 21.06 -4.90
N LEU A 178 -9.80 21.22 -5.12
CA LEU A 178 -10.85 20.26 -4.80
C LEU A 178 -10.78 18.99 -5.65
N MET A 179 -10.41 19.06 -6.95
CA MET A 179 -10.22 17.86 -7.78
C MET A 179 -8.91 17.13 -7.42
N MET A 180 -7.86 17.87 -7.07
CA MET A 180 -6.65 17.25 -6.51
C MET A 180 -6.96 16.58 -5.17
N ALA A 181 -7.68 17.24 -4.27
CA ALA A 181 -8.12 16.67 -3.00
C ALA A 181 -9.01 15.43 -3.22
N TYR A 182 -9.91 15.44 -4.22
CA TYR A 182 -10.70 14.27 -4.59
C TYR A 182 -9.83 13.08 -4.99
N PHE A 183 -8.83 13.29 -5.86
CA PHE A 183 -7.91 12.22 -6.23
C PHE A 183 -7.06 11.76 -5.04
N PHE A 184 -6.59 12.70 -4.21
CA PHE A 184 -5.82 12.38 -3.01
C PHE A 184 -6.65 11.56 -2.01
N LEU A 185 -7.94 11.86 -1.88
CA LEU A 185 -8.87 11.11 -1.03
C LEU A 185 -9.18 9.71 -1.59
N ALA A 186 -9.13 9.55 -2.92
CA ALA A 186 -9.38 8.27 -3.58
C ALA A 186 -8.16 7.33 -3.58
N LEU A 187 -6.94 7.87 -3.42
CA LEU A 187 -5.68 7.10 -3.44
C LEU A 187 -5.63 5.96 -2.40
N PRO A 188 -6.00 6.16 -1.11
CA PRO A 188 -5.93 5.09 -0.12
C PRO A 188 -6.84 3.89 -0.41
N LEU A 189 -7.87 4.07 -1.24
CA LEU A 189 -8.76 2.99 -1.66
C LEU A 189 -8.29 2.26 -2.92
N GLY A 190 -7.18 2.70 -3.53
CA GLY A 190 -6.56 2.03 -4.66
C GLY A 190 -6.16 0.57 -4.36
N GLY A 191 -5.83 0.27 -3.11
CA GLY A 191 -5.57 -1.09 -2.62
C GLY A 191 -6.81 -1.99 -2.53
N LEU A 192 -8.02 -1.42 -2.54
CA LEU A 192 -9.27 -2.17 -2.43
C LEU A 192 -9.83 -2.66 -3.79
N GLY A 193 -8.99 -2.88 -4.79
CA GLY A 193 -9.39 -3.48 -6.06
C GLY A 193 -9.49 -2.54 -7.28
N LEU A 194 -9.10 -1.27 -7.13
CA LEU A 194 -8.90 -0.36 -8.26
C LEU A 194 -7.42 -0.34 -8.62
N SER A 195 -6.89 -1.45 -9.10
CA SER A 195 -5.45 -1.61 -9.34
C SER A 195 -4.93 -0.71 -10.46
N SER A 196 -4.13 0.27 -10.07
CA SER A 196 -3.16 0.91 -10.97
C SER A 196 -1.77 0.61 -10.43
N VAL A 197 -0.84 0.19 -11.30
CA VAL A 197 0.59 -0.01 -10.96
C VAL A 197 1.18 1.24 -10.28
N LEU A 198 0.62 2.43 -10.57
CA LEU A 198 1.04 3.71 -9.97
C LEU A 198 0.57 3.91 -8.52
N ILE A 199 -0.36 3.08 -8.04
CA ILE A 199 -0.94 3.20 -6.68
C ILE A 199 -0.46 2.04 -5.80
N GLN A 200 0.11 0.99 -6.38
CA GLN A 200 0.70 -0.11 -5.64
C GLN A 200 1.81 0.40 -4.73
N GLY A 201 1.78 0.02 -3.46
CA GLY A 201 2.75 0.47 -2.46
C GLY A 201 2.45 1.83 -1.82
N VAL A 202 1.39 2.55 -2.25
CA VAL A 202 0.94 3.76 -1.55
C VAL A 202 0.02 3.35 -0.40
N GLY A 203 0.55 3.34 0.81
CA GLY A 203 -0.17 2.98 2.03
C GLY A 203 0.37 3.72 3.25
N ILE A 204 -0.29 3.58 4.37
CA ILE A 204 0.24 4.03 5.65
C ILE A 204 1.28 2.98 6.09
N PRO A 205 2.54 3.37 6.34
CA PRO A 205 3.56 2.42 6.80
C PRO A 205 3.10 1.63 8.02
N PRO A 206 3.39 0.31 8.09
CA PRO A 206 2.91 -0.56 9.17
C PRO A 206 3.30 -0.11 10.57
N PHE A 207 4.48 0.50 10.74
CA PHE A 207 4.92 1.02 12.03
C PHE A 207 4.00 2.14 12.55
N ILE A 208 3.49 3.02 11.67
CA ILE A 208 2.54 4.08 12.05
C ILE A 208 1.22 3.46 12.51
N THR A 209 0.67 2.52 11.73
CA THR A 209 -0.59 1.83 12.08
C THR A 209 -0.47 1.14 13.42
N ARG A 210 0.64 0.45 13.68
CA ARG A 210 0.89 -0.28 14.92
C ARG A 210 0.92 0.65 16.15
N GLU A 211 1.59 1.79 16.07
CA GLU A 211 1.61 2.76 17.17
C GLU A 211 0.20 3.30 17.49
N TYR A 212 -0.65 3.51 16.48
CA TYR A 212 -2.04 3.90 16.72
C TYR A 212 -2.90 2.80 17.34
N LEU A 213 -2.56 1.53 17.14
CA LEU A 213 -3.32 0.40 17.68
C LEU A 213 -2.94 0.01 19.12
N LYS A 214 -1.89 0.60 19.70
CA LYS A 214 -1.44 0.31 21.08
C LYS A 214 -2.42 0.76 22.18
N ALA A 215 -3.10 1.89 22.00
CA ALA A 215 -4.02 2.41 23.01
C ALA A 215 -5.46 2.46 22.49
N PRO A 216 -6.48 2.16 23.35
CA PRO A 216 -7.89 2.11 22.91
C PRO A 216 -8.39 3.41 22.29
N LEU A 217 -7.97 4.57 22.79
CA LEU A 217 -8.38 5.87 22.25
C LEU A 217 -7.78 6.12 20.88
N SER A 218 -6.49 5.89 20.69
CA SER A 218 -5.82 6.05 19.39
C SER A 218 -6.35 5.05 18.37
N THR A 219 -6.62 3.80 18.78
CA THR A 219 -7.30 2.79 17.95
C THR A 219 -8.67 3.28 17.48
N ALA A 220 -9.49 3.81 18.41
CA ALA A 220 -10.81 4.34 18.08
C ALA A 220 -10.73 5.52 17.10
N LEU A 221 -9.80 6.45 17.31
CA LEU A 221 -9.56 7.58 16.42
C LEU A 221 -9.06 7.15 15.04
N TYR A 222 -8.16 6.16 14.98
CA TYR A 222 -7.67 5.58 13.73
C TYR A 222 -8.79 4.91 12.94
N LEU A 223 -9.60 4.07 13.60
CA LEU A 223 -10.76 3.41 12.95
C LEU A 223 -11.80 4.44 12.51
N LEU A 224 -12.03 5.50 13.29
CA LEU A 224 -12.92 6.61 12.91
C LEU A 224 -12.37 7.33 11.67
N MET A 225 -11.08 7.61 11.62
CA MET A 225 -10.42 8.25 10.47
C MET A 225 -10.57 7.37 9.21
N ILE A 226 -10.26 6.08 9.28
CA ILE A 226 -10.43 5.13 8.16
C ILE A 226 -11.90 5.08 7.73
N GLY A 227 -12.82 4.96 8.69
CA GLY A 227 -14.27 4.98 8.42
C GLY A 227 -14.72 6.29 7.73
N ALA A 228 -14.19 7.43 8.17
CA ALA A 228 -14.48 8.73 7.55
C ALA A 228 -13.93 8.82 6.11
N ILE A 229 -12.72 8.30 5.85
CA ILE A 229 -12.14 8.23 4.50
C ILE A 229 -13.00 7.32 3.60
N ILE A 230 -13.37 6.13 4.06
CA ILE A 230 -14.24 5.21 3.32
C ILE A 230 -15.59 5.87 3.04
N TYR A 231 -16.19 6.50 4.04
CA TYR A 231 -17.48 7.21 3.89
C TYR A 231 -17.38 8.38 2.90
N ALA A 232 -16.33 9.20 2.98
CA ALA A 232 -16.11 10.29 2.05
C ALA A 232 -15.95 9.80 0.60
N ASN A 233 -15.19 8.73 0.40
CA ASN A 233 -15.05 8.09 -0.92
C ASN A 233 -16.37 7.55 -1.46
N LEU A 234 -17.16 6.89 -0.61
CA LEU A 234 -18.50 6.40 -0.97
C LEU A 234 -19.42 7.57 -1.38
N ARG A 235 -19.32 8.71 -0.69
CA ARG A 235 -20.09 9.91 -0.99
C ARG A 235 -19.70 10.55 -2.33
N LEU A 236 -18.44 10.39 -2.73
CA LEU A 236 -17.85 10.97 -3.94
C LEU A 236 -17.80 10.00 -5.13
N VAL A 237 -18.21 8.75 -4.96
CA VAL A 237 -18.03 7.65 -5.93
C VAL A 237 -18.65 7.92 -7.31
N LEU A 238 -19.73 8.70 -7.39
CA LEU A 238 -20.38 9.05 -8.65
C LEU A 238 -19.76 10.26 -9.35
N THR A 239 -18.81 10.98 -8.75
CA THR A 239 -18.26 12.23 -9.32
C THR A 239 -17.67 12.01 -10.72
N LEU A 240 -16.75 11.05 -10.89
CA LEU A 240 -16.18 10.72 -12.20
C LEU A 240 -17.19 10.15 -13.19
N PRO A 241 -18.05 9.19 -12.82
CA PRO A 241 -19.12 8.74 -13.71
C PRO A 241 -20.03 9.86 -14.19
N LEU A 242 -20.47 10.76 -13.34
CA LEU A 242 -21.33 11.90 -13.72
C LEU A 242 -20.62 12.88 -14.65
N LEU A 243 -19.32 13.13 -14.46
CA LEU A 243 -18.50 13.91 -15.38
C LEU A 243 -18.35 13.29 -16.76
N ALA A 244 -18.19 11.95 -16.81
CA ALA A 244 -17.98 11.25 -18.07
C ALA A 244 -19.28 10.97 -18.83
N VAL A 245 -20.38 10.70 -18.11
CA VAL A 245 -21.69 10.37 -18.68
C VAL A 245 -22.47 11.62 -19.11
N GLY A 246 -22.36 12.70 -18.34
CA GLY A 246 -23.10 13.95 -18.56
C GLY A 246 -22.20 15.15 -18.92
N PRO A 247 -22.82 16.26 -19.41
CA PRO A 247 -22.10 17.50 -19.70
C PRO A 247 -21.87 18.36 -18.43
N MET A 248 -21.69 17.73 -17.28
CA MET A 248 -21.61 18.42 -15.99
C MET A 248 -20.24 19.09 -15.78
N LYS A 249 -20.21 20.22 -15.07
CA LYS A 249 -18.98 20.81 -14.54
C LYS A 249 -18.49 20.03 -13.32
N PRO A 250 -17.17 20.02 -13.00
CA PRO A 250 -16.62 19.23 -11.89
C PRO A 250 -17.32 19.43 -10.54
N LEU A 251 -17.52 20.68 -10.13
CA LEU A 251 -18.20 21.00 -8.87
C LEU A 251 -19.66 20.54 -8.85
N ALA A 252 -20.37 20.67 -9.97
CA ALA A 252 -21.77 20.21 -10.09
C ALA A 252 -21.84 18.67 -9.97
N ALA A 253 -20.91 17.94 -10.60
CA ALA A 253 -20.83 16.49 -10.49
C ALA A 253 -20.51 16.03 -9.06
N LEU A 254 -19.63 16.73 -8.36
CA LEU A 254 -19.30 16.45 -6.97
C LEU A 254 -20.52 16.67 -6.06
N VAL A 255 -21.20 17.81 -6.17
CA VAL A 255 -22.42 18.12 -5.40
C VAL A 255 -23.53 17.11 -5.73
N ALA A 256 -23.69 16.74 -7.01
CA ALA A 256 -24.65 15.72 -7.42
C ALA A 256 -24.34 14.36 -6.80
N SER A 257 -23.06 13.94 -6.77
CA SER A 257 -22.62 12.72 -6.10
C SER A 257 -22.97 12.74 -4.61
N LEU A 258 -22.65 13.81 -3.90
CA LEU A 258 -22.97 14.00 -2.49
C LEU A 258 -24.47 13.94 -2.21
N LYS A 259 -25.31 14.53 -3.07
CA LYS A 259 -26.77 14.48 -2.96
C LYS A 259 -27.32 13.08 -3.22
N ALA A 260 -26.88 12.43 -4.30
CA ALA A 260 -27.35 11.10 -4.70
C ALA A 260 -27.06 10.03 -3.64
N THR A 261 -25.87 10.07 -3.05
CA THR A 261 -25.39 9.07 -2.09
C THR A 261 -25.90 9.28 -0.67
N ARG A 262 -26.45 10.47 -0.32
CA ARG A 262 -26.84 10.82 1.06
C ARG A 262 -27.86 9.87 1.69
N ARG A 263 -28.91 9.50 0.96
CA ARG A 263 -30.00 8.65 1.48
C ARG A 263 -29.82 7.16 1.20
N ASN A 264 -28.86 6.79 0.32
CA ASN A 264 -28.71 5.43 -0.18
C ASN A 264 -27.28 4.89 0.03
N SER A 265 -26.51 5.42 0.98
CA SER A 265 -25.10 5.05 1.20
C SER A 265 -24.91 3.54 1.34
N LEU A 266 -25.77 2.86 2.11
CA LEU A 266 -25.71 1.40 2.27
C LEU A 266 -25.93 0.65 0.95
N ARG A 267 -26.86 1.12 0.10
CA ARG A 267 -27.08 0.53 -1.24
C ARG A 267 -25.81 0.62 -2.10
N TYR A 268 -25.16 1.79 -2.12
CA TYR A 268 -23.93 1.99 -2.88
C TYR A 268 -22.79 1.14 -2.33
N LEU A 269 -22.64 1.10 -0.99
CA LEU A 269 -21.65 0.27 -0.32
C LEU A 269 -21.79 -1.21 -0.69
N LEU A 270 -23.01 -1.75 -0.64
CA LEU A 270 -23.26 -3.16 -0.97
C LEU A 270 -23.08 -3.44 -2.47
N LEU A 271 -23.54 -2.55 -3.35
CA LEU A 271 -23.42 -2.75 -4.79
C LEU A 271 -21.96 -2.75 -5.27
N ILE A 272 -21.07 -2.00 -4.61
CA ILE A 272 -19.64 -1.95 -4.92
C ILE A 272 -18.88 -2.99 -4.09
N GLY A 273 -19.18 -3.11 -2.80
CA GLY A 273 -18.45 -3.97 -1.87
C GLY A 273 -18.66 -5.47 -2.13
N ILE A 274 -19.86 -5.90 -2.50
CA ILE A 274 -20.11 -7.33 -2.76
C ILE A 274 -19.24 -7.87 -3.91
N PRO A 275 -19.17 -7.24 -5.10
CA PRO A 275 -18.30 -7.71 -6.17
C PRO A 275 -16.81 -7.68 -5.80
N LEU A 276 -16.35 -6.63 -5.10
CA LEU A 276 -14.97 -6.51 -4.66
C LEU A 276 -14.64 -7.59 -3.64
N GLY A 277 -15.48 -7.78 -2.61
CA GLY A 277 -15.27 -8.81 -1.59
C GLY A 277 -15.33 -10.22 -2.16
N ALA A 278 -16.24 -10.49 -3.10
CA ALA A 278 -16.28 -11.77 -3.79
C ALA A 278 -15.02 -12.04 -4.62
N SER A 279 -14.50 -11.01 -5.31
CA SER A 279 -13.25 -11.14 -6.06
C SER A 279 -12.05 -11.37 -5.15
N ALA A 280 -11.97 -10.66 -4.03
CA ALA A 280 -10.93 -10.82 -3.04
C ALA A 280 -10.96 -12.23 -2.43
N LEU A 281 -12.15 -12.72 -2.03
CA LEU A 281 -12.30 -14.10 -1.55
C LEU A 281 -11.87 -15.13 -2.60
N CYS A 282 -12.25 -14.93 -3.88
CA CYS A 282 -11.78 -15.81 -4.95
C CYS A 282 -10.26 -15.77 -5.14
N ALA A 283 -9.64 -14.61 -4.96
CA ALA A 283 -8.18 -14.48 -5.04
C ALA A 283 -7.48 -15.20 -3.89
N SER A 284 -7.96 -15.04 -2.64
CA SER A 284 -7.43 -15.76 -1.48
C SER A 284 -7.56 -17.28 -1.64
N LEU A 285 -8.74 -17.77 -2.05
CA LEU A 285 -8.94 -19.20 -2.33
C LEU A 285 -8.03 -19.72 -3.45
N LEU A 286 -7.74 -18.90 -4.46
CA LEU A 286 -6.79 -19.24 -5.51
C LEU A 286 -5.38 -19.37 -4.93
N VAL A 287 -4.92 -18.43 -4.10
CA VAL A 287 -3.60 -18.48 -3.48
C VAL A 287 -3.46 -19.73 -2.63
N GLU A 288 -4.42 -20.01 -1.76
CA GLU A 288 -4.41 -21.22 -0.91
C GLU A 288 -4.37 -22.51 -1.73
N ALA A 289 -5.13 -22.58 -2.83
CA ALA A 289 -5.10 -23.73 -3.72
C ALA A 289 -3.73 -23.91 -4.41
N LEU A 290 -3.08 -22.81 -4.82
CA LEU A 290 -1.76 -22.86 -5.46
C LEU A 290 -0.65 -23.22 -4.46
N VAL A 291 -0.73 -22.73 -3.22
CA VAL A 291 0.16 -23.13 -2.12
C VAL A 291 0.00 -24.63 -1.86
N TRP A 292 -1.23 -25.11 -1.67
CA TRP A 292 -1.50 -26.53 -1.44
C TRP A 292 -0.97 -27.43 -2.58
N ILE A 293 -1.11 -27.01 -3.86
CA ILE A 293 -0.56 -27.73 -5.01
C ILE A 293 0.97 -27.76 -4.95
N SER A 294 1.61 -26.64 -4.59
CA SER A 294 3.06 -26.58 -4.44
C SER A 294 3.56 -27.48 -3.32
N ASP A 295 2.93 -27.44 -2.13
CA ASP A 295 3.27 -28.26 -0.99
C ASP A 295 3.09 -29.75 -1.29
N LEU A 296 2.04 -30.12 -2.02
CA LEU A 296 1.84 -31.50 -2.46
C LEU A 296 2.95 -31.96 -3.43
N ALA A 297 3.40 -31.06 -4.32
CA ALA A 297 4.48 -31.37 -5.26
C ALA A 297 5.82 -31.56 -4.53
N THR A 298 6.14 -30.75 -3.52
CA THR A 298 7.38 -30.92 -2.73
C THR A 298 7.40 -32.25 -1.95
N GLY A 299 6.22 -32.73 -1.53
CA GLY A 299 6.10 -34.06 -0.86
C GLY A 299 6.17 -35.28 -1.78
N LEU A 300 5.93 -35.12 -3.08
CA LEU A 300 5.78 -36.26 -4.02
C LEU A 300 6.82 -36.29 -5.15
N LEU A 301 7.46 -35.17 -5.50
CA LEU A 301 8.31 -35.05 -6.66
C LEU A 301 9.78 -34.81 -6.27
N SER A 302 10.68 -34.86 -7.28
CA SER A 302 12.07 -34.43 -7.09
C SER A 302 12.15 -32.91 -6.85
N GLU A 303 13.25 -32.41 -6.29
CA GLU A 303 13.48 -30.97 -6.08
C GLU A 303 13.34 -30.15 -7.38
N GLN A 304 13.82 -30.68 -8.51
CA GLN A 304 13.70 -29.99 -9.80
C GLN A 304 12.26 -29.91 -10.30
N ASP A 305 11.51 -31.01 -10.15
CA ASP A 305 10.11 -31.05 -10.59
C ASP A 305 9.20 -30.22 -9.66
N SER A 306 9.45 -30.22 -8.35
CA SER A 306 8.73 -29.36 -7.39
C SER A 306 9.00 -27.88 -7.63
N ALA A 307 10.24 -27.49 -7.94
CA ALA A 307 10.58 -26.12 -8.34
C ALA A 307 9.88 -25.69 -9.64
N LEU A 308 9.72 -26.62 -10.60
CA LEU A 308 8.94 -26.34 -11.81
C LEU A 308 7.45 -26.13 -11.50
N VAL A 309 6.86 -26.97 -10.63
CA VAL A 309 5.46 -26.82 -10.21
C VAL A 309 5.28 -25.50 -9.47
N ALA A 310 6.14 -25.14 -8.53
CA ALA A 310 6.09 -23.86 -7.82
C ALA A 310 6.18 -22.65 -8.78
N THR A 311 7.10 -22.72 -9.77
CA THR A 311 7.22 -21.73 -10.84
C THR A 311 5.92 -21.57 -11.63
N LEU A 312 5.27 -22.68 -11.99
CA LEU A 312 3.99 -22.65 -12.68
C LEU A 312 2.86 -22.10 -11.79
N CYS A 313 2.84 -22.47 -10.51
CA CYS A 313 1.87 -21.93 -9.53
C CYS A 313 1.99 -20.43 -9.41
N ILE A 314 3.20 -19.87 -9.29
CA ILE A 314 3.46 -18.43 -9.26
C ILE A 314 2.96 -17.77 -10.55
N GLY A 315 3.33 -18.30 -11.73
CA GLY A 315 2.90 -17.76 -13.02
C GLY A 315 1.39 -17.78 -13.22
N VAL A 316 0.73 -18.87 -12.83
CA VAL A 316 -0.74 -19.02 -12.84
C VAL A 316 -1.36 -18.03 -11.86
N GLY A 317 -0.82 -17.92 -10.64
CA GLY A 317 -1.30 -17.01 -9.60
C GLY A 317 -1.28 -15.56 -10.04
N HIS A 318 -0.16 -15.08 -10.56
CA HIS A 318 -0.04 -13.72 -11.14
C HIS A 318 -1.03 -13.48 -12.27
N THR A 319 -1.17 -14.45 -13.18
CA THR A 319 -2.08 -14.32 -14.33
C THR A 319 -3.54 -14.28 -13.91
N LEU A 320 -3.97 -15.25 -13.10
CA LEU A 320 -5.36 -15.34 -12.63
C LEU A 320 -5.67 -14.21 -11.65
N GLY A 321 -4.75 -13.84 -10.78
CA GLY A 321 -4.85 -12.69 -9.89
C GLY A 321 -5.08 -11.39 -10.69
N PHE A 322 -4.25 -11.13 -11.70
CA PHE A 322 -4.45 -9.99 -12.60
C PHE A 322 -5.81 -10.00 -13.29
N LEU A 323 -6.28 -11.16 -13.77
CA LEU A 323 -7.59 -11.29 -14.39
C LEU A 323 -8.74 -11.07 -13.42
N LEU A 324 -8.64 -11.59 -12.19
CA LEU A 324 -9.63 -11.41 -11.12
C LEU A 324 -9.72 -9.94 -10.71
N ILE A 325 -8.60 -9.29 -10.43
CA ILE A 325 -8.54 -7.87 -10.05
C ILE A 325 -9.07 -7.01 -11.21
N GLY A 326 -8.66 -7.30 -12.45
CA GLY A 326 -9.15 -6.61 -13.64
C GLY A 326 -10.66 -6.77 -13.84
N ALA A 327 -11.19 -7.97 -13.63
CA ALA A 327 -12.64 -8.24 -13.70
C ALA A 327 -13.40 -7.52 -12.60
N ALA A 328 -12.88 -7.50 -11.37
CA ALA A 328 -13.45 -6.74 -10.25
C ALA A 328 -13.49 -5.24 -10.54
N THR A 329 -12.41 -4.68 -11.06
CA THR A 329 -12.32 -3.27 -11.48
C THR A 329 -13.37 -2.95 -12.55
N VAL A 330 -13.47 -3.77 -13.58
CA VAL A 330 -14.50 -3.60 -14.63
C VAL A 330 -15.90 -3.67 -14.05
N MET A 331 -16.17 -4.63 -13.15
CA MET A 331 -17.47 -4.78 -12.50
C MET A 331 -17.81 -3.56 -11.65
N ALA A 332 -16.88 -3.07 -10.85
CA ALA A 332 -17.06 -1.85 -10.05
C ALA A 332 -17.38 -0.63 -10.93
N ILE A 333 -16.62 -0.44 -12.02
CA ILE A 333 -16.87 0.64 -12.99
C ILE A 333 -18.24 0.47 -13.67
N GLN A 334 -18.64 -0.75 -14.04
CA GLN A 334 -19.97 -1.02 -14.59
C GLN A 334 -21.09 -0.63 -13.61
N VAL A 335 -20.92 -0.95 -12.32
CA VAL A 335 -21.85 -0.58 -11.26
C VAL A 335 -21.94 0.94 -11.12
N VAL A 336 -20.83 1.64 -10.96
CA VAL A 336 -20.86 3.10 -10.72
C VAL A 336 -21.36 3.88 -11.94
N VAL A 337 -21.07 3.43 -13.17
CA VAL A 337 -21.61 4.03 -14.39
C VAL A 337 -23.12 3.78 -14.50
N ALA A 338 -23.60 2.57 -14.19
CA ALA A 338 -25.04 2.26 -14.19
C ALA A 338 -25.79 3.11 -13.17
N LEU A 339 -25.22 3.31 -11.97
CA LEU A 339 -25.77 4.20 -10.94
C LEU A 339 -25.75 5.67 -11.36
N GLY A 340 -24.68 6.13 -12.02
CA GLY A 340 -24.62 7.47 -12.59
C GLY A 340 -25.68 7.70 -13.67
N ARG A 341 -25.91 6.72 -14.54
CA ARG A 341 -26.98 6.77 -15.55
C ARG A 341 -28.37 6.74 -14.91
N GLU A 342 -28.59 5.92 -13.88
CA GLU A 342 -29.84 5.89 -13.10
C GLU A 342 -30.11 7.29 -12.50
N HIS A 343 -29.10 7.94 -11.92
CA HIS A 343 -29.22 9.29 -11.36
C HIS A 343 -29.60 10.35 -12.41
N LEU A 344 -29.03 10.24 -13.63
CA LEU A 344 -29.34 11.13 -14.75
C LEU A 344 -30.59 10.71 -15.54
N GLN A 345 -31.32 9.69 -15.09
CA GLN A 345 -32.50 9.11 -15.76
C GLN A 345 -32.21 8.67 -17.20
N LEU A 346 -30.98 8.26 -17.50
CA LEU A 346 -30.58 7.77 -18.81
C LEU A 346 -30.83 6.26 -18.92
N PRO A 347 -31.39 5.78 -20.05
CA PRO A 347 -31.64 4.35 -20.23
C PRO A 347 -30.33 3.56 -20.32
N VAL A 348 -30.30 2.37 -19.73
CA VAL A 348 -29.27 1.37 -19.97
C VAL A 348 -29.76 0.45 -21.07
N THR A 349 -29.12 0.52 -22.24
CA THR A 349 -29.50 -0.24 -23.43
C THR A 349 -28.63 -1.48 -23.56
N LEU A 350 -29.24 -2.66 -23.58
CA LEU A 350 -28.55 -3.91 -23.94
C LEU A 350 -28.59 -4.04 -25.46
N GLN A 351 -27.45 -3.89 -26.12
CA GLN A 351 -27.33 -4.20 -27.53
C GLN A 351 -27.22 -5.71 -27.69
N GLU A 352 -28.34 -6.41 -27.98
CA GLU A 352 -28.29 -7.79 -28.44
C GLU A 352 -27.61 -7.84 -29.82
N ARG A 353 -26.49 -8.56 -29.87
CA ARG A 353 -25.73 -8.73 -31.09
C ARG A 353 -26.47 -9.65 -32.04
N SER A 354 -26.84 -9.16 -33.23
CA SER A 354 -27.32 -10.01 -34.35
C SER A 354 -26.37 -11.19 -34.56
N GLN A 355 -26.90 -12.40 -34.60
CA GLN A 355 -26.14 -13.65 -34.69
C GLN A 355 -25.25 -13.77 -35.95
N ARG A 356 -25.46 -12.97 -36.97
CA ARG A 356 -24.75 -13.02 -38.25
C ARG A 356 -23.27 -12.55 -38.17
N HIS A 357 -22.89 -11.74 -37.22
CA HIS A 357 -21.51 -11.28 -37.03
C HIS A 357 -20.66 -12.17 -36.10
N ARG A 358 -21.20 -13.25 -35.57
CA ARG A 358 -20.53 -14.11 -34.57
C ARG A 358 -19.45 -15.03 -35.17
N ARG A 359 -19.52 -15.40 -36.47
CA ARG A 359 -18.63 -16.44 -37.05
C ARG A 359 -17.27 -15.96 -37.54
N ALA A 360 -17.10 -14.71 -37.97
CA ALA A 360 -15.87 -14.26 -38.63
C ALA A 360 -14.83 -13.53 -37.74
N GLN A 361 -15.18 -13.20 -36.48
CA GLN A 361 -14.29 -12.42 -35.58
C GLN A 361 -13.70 -13.20 -34.39
N SER A 362 -13.78 -14.53 -34.36
CA SER A 362 -13.64 -15.26 -33.11
C SER A 362 -12.34 -16.03 -32.89
N LEU A 363 -11.53 -16.33 -33.87
CA LEU A 363 -10.35 -17.18 -33.68
C LEU A 363 -9.05 -16.40 -33.42
N LEU A 364 -8.74 -15.36 -34.18
CA LEU A 364 -7.52 -14.57 -34.03
C LEU A 364 -7.39 -13.86 -32.67
N PRO A 365 -8.42 -13.15 -32.15
CA PRO A 365 -8.30 -12.52 -30.83
C PRO A 365 -8.32 -13.51 -29.67
N LYS A 366 -8.87 -14.72 -29.85
CA LYS A 366 -8.82 -15.77 -28.82
C LYS A 366 -7.45 -16.46 -28.77
N ALA A 367 -6.85 -16.70 -29.92
CA ALA A 367 -5.48 -17.22 -30.04
C ALA A 367 -4.48 -16.20 -29.49
N ALA A 368 -4.61 -14.92 -29.86
CA ALA A 368 -3.76 -13.85 -29.33
C ALA A 368 -3.91 -13.65 -27.81
N ALA A 369 -5.14 -13.73 -27.27
CA ALA A 369 -5.37 -13.67 -25.82
C ALA A 369 -4.81 -14.91 -25.09
N GLY A 370 -4.94 -16.09 -25.70
CA GLY A 370 -4.37 -17.34 -25.17
C GLY A 370 -2.85 -17.32 -25.17
N SER A 371 -2.23 -16.86 -26.25
CA SER A 371 -0.76 -16.73 -26.32
C SER A 371 -0.22 -15.63 -25.41
N ALA A 372 -0.93 -14.52 -25.23
CA ALA A 372 -0.56 -13.49 -24.27
C ALA A 372 -0.68 -13.98 -22.81
N ALA A 373 -1.71 -14.74 -22.48
CA ALA A 373 -1.86 -15.36 -21.16
C ALA A 373 -0.76 -16.41 -20.93
N ALA A 374 -0.49 -17.27 -21.92
CA ALA A 374 0.62 -18.24 -21.84
C ALA A 374 1.98 -17.55 -21.71
N ALA A 375 2.22 -16.44 -22.43
CA ALA A 375 3.44 -15.65 -22.32
C ALA A 375 3.57 -14.98 -20.93
N LEU A 376 2.47 -14.51 -20.33
CA LEU A 376 2.46 -13.95 -18.97
C LEU A 376 2.73 -15.03 -17.93
N VAL A 377 2.11 -16.21 -18.04
CA VAL A 377 2.40 -17.37 -17.15
C VAL A 377 3.86 -17.76 -17.27
N LEU A 378 4.38 -17.90 -18.50
CA LEU A 378 5.76 -18.28 -18.74
C LEU A 378 6.75 -17.19 -18.28
N SER A 379 6.49 -15.92 -18.56
CA SER A 379 7.38 -14.83 -18.16
C SER A 379 7.40 -14.60 -16.64
N GLY A 380 6.25 -14.69 -15.98
CA GLY A 380 6.16 -14.62 -14.52
C GLY A 380 6.86 -15.81 -13.85
N GLY A 381 6.65 -17.02 -14.38
CA GLY A 381 7.32 -18.22 -13.91
C GLY A 381 8.82 -18.21 -14.19
N LEU A 382 9.24 -17.87 -15.43
CA LEU A 382 10.66 -17.80 -15.80
C LEU A 382 11.44 -16.74 -15.02
N ALA A 383 10.82 -15.60 -14.67
CA ALA A 383 11.46 -14.58 -13.83
C ALA A 383 11.72 -15.09 -12.40
N ALA A 384 10.90 -16.01 -11.90
CA ALA A 384 11.06 -16.61 -10.57
C ALA A 384 11.95 -17.87 -10.59
N SER A 385 12.08 -18.56 -11.74
CA SER A 385 12.70 -19.87 -11.89
C SER A 385 14.14 -20.01 -11.37
N PRO A 386 15.08 -19.06 -11.62
CA PRO A 386 16.48 -19.27 -11.22
C PRO A 386 16.69 -19.38 -9.71
N ALA A 387 15.78 -18.83 -8.92
CA ALA A 387 15.90 -18.75 -7.48
C ALA A 387 15.08 -19.83 -6.73
N LEU A 388 14.18 -20.55 -7.42
CA LEU A 388 13.25 -21.47 -6.75
C LEU A 388 13.84 -22.85 -6.43
N GLY A 389 14.87 -23.26 -7.18
CA GLY A 389 15.58 -24.54 -6.93
C GLY A 389 16.78 -24.41 -6.00
N GLN A 390 17.02 -23.25 -5.41
CA GLN A 390 18.17 -23.00 -4.54
C GLN A 390 17.72 -22.54 -3.15
N THR A 391 18.43 -22.94 -2.11
CA THR A 391 18.35 -22.32 -0.79
C THR A 391 18.91 -20.90 -0.89
N ALA A 392 18.35 -19.95 -0.15
CA ALA A 392 18.86 -18.58 -0.14
C ALA A 392 20.24 -18.56 0.54
N THR A 393 21.28 -18.26 -0.24
CA THR A 393 22.64 -18.12 0.31
C THR A 393 22.67 -16.99 1.33
N GLY A 394 23.17 -17.27 2.53
CA GLY A 394 23.27 -16.28 3.62
C GLY A 394 22.02 -16.13 4.49
N ALA A 395 20.89 -16.69 4.13
CA ALA A 395 19.65 -16.56 4.94
C ALA A 395 19.81 -17.12 6.37
N GLY A 396 20.62 -18.18 6.55
CA GLY A 396 20.92 -18.74 7.87
C GLY A 396 21.80 -17.85 8.75
N GLU A 397 22.52 -16.92 8.16
CA GLU A 397 23.41 -15.98 8.84
C GLU A 397 22.68 -14.69 9.28
N ALA A 398 21.51 -14.40 8.69
CA ALA A 398 20.70 -13.25 9.04
C ALA A 398 20.34 -13.24 10.52
N LYS A 399 20.56 -12.12 11.20
CA LYS A 399 20.28 -11.98 12.63
C LYS A 399 18.80 -11.75 12.87
N ILE A 400 18.26 -12.39 13.90
CA ILE A 400 16.91 -12.12 14.41
C ILE A 400 17.04 -11.21 15.63
N LEU A 401 16.55 -9.98 15.49
CA LEU A 401 16.62 -8.94 16.51
C LEU A 401 15.25 -8.79 17.18
N ALA A 402 15.18 -9.07 18.48
CA ALA A 402 13.97 -8.90 19.26
C ALA A 402 13.71 -7.41 19.50
N HIS A 403 12.65 -6.88 18.90
CA HIS A 403 12.28 -5.45 18.96
C HIS A 403 11.79 -5.08 20.35
N ARG A 404 12.52 -4.20 21.05
CA ARG A 404 12.26 -3.78 22.44
C ARG A 404 12.23 -4.93 23.45
N GLY A 405 12.96 -6.02 23.15
CA GLY A 405 12.83 -7.30 23.82
C GLY A 405 11.76 -8.20 23.19
N TYR A 406 11.26 -9.20 23.93
CA TYR A 406 10.20 -10.08 23.46
C TYR A 406 8.90 -9.82 24.21
N SER A 407 7.98 -9.12 23.58
CA SER A 407 6.73 -8.62 24.20
C SER A 407 5.75 -9.73 24.63
N ALA A 408 5.90 -10.97 24.12
CA ALA A 408 5.14 -12.13 24.60
C ALA A 408 5.60 -12.63 25.98
N GLY A 409 6.74 -12.15 26.50
CA GLY A 409 7.26 -12.52 27.82
C GLY A 409 7.40 -11.36 28.81
N GLY A 410 7.17 -10.10 28.38
CA GLY A 410 7.28 -8.93 29.24
C GLY A 410 6.85 -7.65 28.57
N VAL A 411 6.75 -6.55 29.33
CA VAL A 411 6.50 -5.21 28.77
C VAL A 411 7.71 -4.78 27.94
N GLU A 412 7.48 -4.13 26.81
CA GLU A 412 8.55 -3.60 25.95
C GLU A 412 9.61 -2.82 26.77
N ASN A 413 10.89 -2.93 26.37
CA ASN A 413 12.01 -2.21 27.01
C ASN A 413 12.21 -2.52 28.51
N THR A 414 11.74 -3.65 29.03
CA THR A 414 11.98 -4.10 30.40
C THR A 414 12.97 -5.26 30.46
N LEU A 415 13.52 -5.51 31.68
CA LEU A 415 14.41 -6.67 31.87
C LEU A 415 13.66 -7.99 31.64
N ALA A 416 12.36 -8.06 31.94
CA ALA A 416 11.56 -9.26 31.68
C ALA A 416 11.44 -9.58 30.17
N ALA A 417 11.24 -8.55 29.33
CA ALA A 417 11.23 -8.72 27.88
C ALA A 417 12.61 -9.07 27.30
N LEU A 418 13.68 -8.55 27.90
CA LEU A 418 15.07 -8.95 27.59
C LEU A 418 15.32 -10.42 27.95
N ASP A 419 14.95 -10.84 29.18
CA ASP A 419 15.08 -12.24 29.64
C ASP A 419 14.33 -13.20 28.71
N ALA A 420 13.12 -12.80 28.30
CA ALA A 420 12.30 -13.58 27.38
C ALA A 420 12.94 -13.69 25.99
N ALA A 421 13.50 -12.61 25.45
CA ALA A 421 14.18 -12.63 24.15
C ALA A 421 15.39 -13.58 24.15
N ALA A 422 16.20 -13.55 25.21
CA ALA A 422 17.32 -14.46 25.39
C ALA A 422 16.85 -15.94 25.53
N ALA A 423 15.77 -16.19 26.29
CA ALA A 423 15.18 -17.52 26.46
C ALA A 423 14.64 -18.09 25.13
N HIS A 424 14.13 -17.23 24.24
CA HIS A 424 13.65 -17.59 22.90
C HIS A 424 14.73 -17.50 21.82
N GLN A 425 16.01 -17.40 22.20
CA GLN A 425 17.17 -17.49 21.30
C GLN A 425 17.21 -16.42 20.21
N ALA A 426 16.74 -15.20 20.50
CA ALA A 426 17.05 -14.06 19.65
C ALA A 426 18.57 -13.86 19.59
N ASP A 427 19.10 -13.49 18.41
CA ASP A 427 20.54 -13.25 18.26
C ASP A 427 20.95 -11.92 18.91
N ILE A 428 20.07 -10.92 18.85
CA ILE A 428 20.28 -9.56 19.35
C ILE A 428 18.97 -9.06 19.94
N VAL A 429 19.04 -8.22 20.96
CA VAL A 429 17.86 -7.49 21.47
C VAL A 429 18.00 -6.03 21.12
N GLU A 430 16.98 -5.46 20.46
CA GLU A 430 16.90 -4.02 20.25
C GLU A 430 16.22 -3.37 21.46
N ALA A 431 16.71 -2.20 21.90
CA ALA A 431 16.17 -1.43 23.00
C ALA A 431 16.40 0.07 22.84
N ASP A 432 15.38 0.86 23.21
CA ASP A 432 15.34 2.32 23.09
C ASP A 432 15.78 3.02 24.37
N PHE A 433 16.66 4.02 24.31
CA PHE A 433 17.11 4.76 25.48
C PHE A 433 16.92 6.26 25.34
N GLN A 434 16.35 6.88 26.37
CA GLN A 434 16.06 8.31 26.47
C GLN A 434 16.69 8.92 27.72
N GLU A 435 17.07 10.22 27.66
CA GLU A 435 17.64 10.96 28.78
C GLU A 435 16.54 11.47 29.71
N THR A 436 16.73 11.27 31.03
CA THR A 436 15.92 11.85 32.10
C THR A 436 16.34 13.29 32.41
N ALA A 437 15.53 14.03 33.18
CA ALA A 437 15.83 15.42 33.59
C ALA A 437 17.16 15.58 34.32
N ASP A 438 17.61 14.54 35.04
CA ASP A 438 18.88 14.52 35.80
C ASP A 438 20.02 13.78 35.05
N GLY A 439 19.82 13.48 33.74
CA GLY A 439 20.87 13.04 32.82
C GLY A 439 21.18 11.55 32.83
N HIS A 440 20.27 10.72 33.33
CA HIS A 440 20.36 9.27 33.23
C HIS A 440 19.65 8.76 31.95
N PHE A 441 20.17 7.71 31.34
CA PHE A 441 19.49 7.04 30.25
C PHE A 441 18.67 5.86 30.76
N VAL A 442 17.38 5.83 30.37
CA VAL A 442 16.41 4.81 30.77
C VAL A 442 15.75 4.18 29.54
N ALA A 443 15.39 2.89 29.67
CA ALA A 443 14.85 2.14 28.56
C ALA A 443 13.37 2.45 28.34
N SER A 444 13.04 3.19 27.28
CA SER A 444 11.66 3.49 26.88
C SER A 444 11.59 3.97 25.44
N HIS A 445 10.59 3.51 24.69
CA HIS A 445 10.32 4.00 23.35
C HIS A 445 9.59 5.35 23.39
N ASP A 446 8.47 5.41 24.07
CA ASP A 446 7.62 6.60 24.12
C ASP A 446 8.22 7.67 25.02
N THR A 447 8.21 8.92 24.56
CA THR A 447 8.63 10.06 25.39
C THR A 447 7.65 10.29 26.54
N ASN A 448 6.34 10.10 26.31
CA ASN A 448 5.29 10.24 27.30
C ASN A 448 4.80 8.88 27.79
N LEU A 449 4.76 8.71 29.09
CA LEU A 449 4.41 7.44 29.74
C LEU A 449 2.89 7.16 29.83
N LEU A 450 2.05 7.96 29.18
CA LEU A 450 0.59 7.80 29.25
C LEU A 450 0.12 6.43 28.75
N VAL A 451 0.67 5.96 27.64
CA VAL A 451 0.24 4.70 26.99
C VAL A 451 0.69 3.50 27.83
N VAL A 452 1.97 3.43 28.19
CA VAL A 452 2.57 2.25 28.84
C VAL A 452 2.38 2.24 30.34
N ALA A 453 2.10 3.38 30.98
CA ALA A 453 1.97 3.47 32.45
C ALA A 453 0.72 4.20 32.94
N GLY A 454 -0.08 4.82 32.08
CA GLY A 454 -1.20 5.68 32.47
C GLY A 454 -0.77 7.01 33.15
N VAL A 455 0.51 7.38 33.03
CA VAL A 455 1.10 8.58 33.63
C VAL A 455 1.38 9.61 32.54
N ASN A 456 0.66 10.73 32.53
CA ASN A 456 0.87 11.78 31.55
C ASN A 456 2.07 12.68 31.93
N GLN A 457 3.27 12.12 31.84
CA GLN A 457 4.54 12.83 32.06
C GLN A 457 5.56 12.38 31.02
N ASN A 458 6.44 13.30 30.61
CA ASN A 458 7.51 13.02 29.68
C ASN A 458 8.79 12.60 30.44
N ILE A 459 9.52 11.62 29.92
CA ILE A 459 10.76 11.12 30.56
C ILE A 459 11.77 12.22 30.79
N HIS A 460 11.97 13.11 29.81
CA HIS A 460 12.92 14.22 29.93
C HIS A 460 12.53 15.28 31.00
N GLU A 461 11.31 15.22 31.55
CA GLU A 461 10.84 16.07 32.66
C GLU A 461 10.93 15.37 34.02
N MET A 462 11.27 14.08 34.03
CA MET A 462 11.34 13.25 35.23
C MET A 462 12.78 12.96 35.63
N THR A 463 13.06 12.94 36.91
CA THR A 463 14.32 12.40 37.45
C THR A 463 14.31 10.87 37.42
N LEU A 464 15.49 10.24 37.47
CA LEU A 464 15.60 8.78 37.57
C LEU A 464 14.82 8.23 38.77
N ALA A 465 14.85 8.95 39.90
CA ALA A 465 14.12 8.56 41.12
C ALA A 465 12.59 8.56 40.95
N GLU A 466 12.06 9.42 40.06
CA GLU A 466 10.63 9.44 39.70
C GLU A 466 10.29 8.36 38.71
N VAL A 467 11.11 8.17 37.67
CA VAL A 467 10.95 7.11 36.65
C VAL A 467 10.93 5.72 37.31
N ARG A 468 11.79 5.47 38.29
CA ARG A 468 11.83 4.19 39.02
C ARG A 468 10.57 3.86 39.80
N LYS A 469 9.72 4.84 40.14
CA LYS A 469 8.43 4.63 40.81
C LYS A 469 7.34 4.19 39.82
N VAL A 470 7.52 4.45 38.53
CA VAL A 470 6.53 4.14 37.52
C VAL A 470 6.46 2.62 37.28
N THR A 471 5.25 2.10 37.21
CA THR A 471 4.98 0.72 36.80
C THR A 471 4.41 0.74 35.39
N VAL A 472 5.11 0.13 34.45
CA VAL A 472 4.66 -0.05 33.07
C VAL A 472 3.80 -1.30 32.92
N ARG A 473 2.87 -1.30 31.95
CA ARG A 473 1.90 -2.39 31.71
C ARG A 473 1.63 -2.56 30.23
N GLU A 474 1.73 -3.77 29.76
CA GLU A 474 1.43 -4.13 28.37
C GLU A 474 1.11 -5.63 28.29
N GLY A 475 0.15 -6.03 27.43
CA GLY A 475 -0.14 -7.45 27.17
C GLY A 475 -0.47 -8.32 28.38
N GLY A 476 -0.90 -7.72 29.50
CA GLY A 476 -1.13 -8.42 30.76
C GLY A 476 0.10 -8.51 31.67
N PHE A 477 1.27 -8.07 31.21
CA PHE A 477 2.50 -7.99 31.98
C PHE A 477 2.63 -6.66 32.72
N THR A 478 3.47 -6.65 33.77
CA THR A 478 3.87 -5.46 34.49
C THR A 478 5.37 -5.43 34.65
N GLY A 479 5.97 -4.23 34.61
CA GLY A 479 7.41 -4.08 34.74
C GLY A 479 7.84 -2.75 35.33
N ARG A 480 9.14 -2.56 35.42
CA ARG A 480 9.81 -1.30 35.77
C ARG A 480 10.68 -0.87 34.62
N ILE A 481 10.86 0.42 34.46
CA ILE A 481 11.76 0.99 33.47
C ILE A 481 13.19 0.88 34.01
N PRO A 482 14.09 0.08 33.39
CA PRO A 482 15.49 -0.03 33.81
C PRO A 482 16.33 1.14 33.29
N THR A 483 17.45 1.42 33.93
CA THR A 483 18.51 2.25 33.35
C THR A 483 19.22 1.51 32.22
N MET A 484 19.89 2.24 31.34
CA MET A 484 20.72 1.65 30.29
C MET A 484 21.80 0.73 30.89
N GLN A 485 22.44 1.15 31.98
CA GLN A 485 23.44 0.34 32.65
C GLN A 485 22.85 -0.99 33.17
N GLU A 486 21.71 -0.96 33.87
CA GLU A 486 21.02 -2.18 34.34
C GLU A 486 20.65 -3.11 33.19
N TYR A 487 20.19 -2.54 32.07
CA TYR A 487 19.78 -3.30 30.88
C TYR A 487 20.99 -4.00 30.23
N LEU A 488 22.07 -3.26 29.98
CA LEU A 488 23.28 -3.80 29.34
C LEU A 488 23.98 -4.84 30.21
N GLN A 489 24.07 -4.60 31.53
CA GLN A 489 24.61 -5.59 32.48
C GLN A 489 23.78 -6.87 32.54
N ARG A 490 22.44 -6.73 32.44
CA ARG A 490 21.57 -7.92 32.35
C ARG A 490 21.77 -8.68 31.07
N ALA A 491 21.89 -8.00 29.93
CA ALA A 491 22.17 -8.60 28.63
C ALA A 491 23.51 -9.37 28.63
N GLU A 492 24.55 -8.80 29.24
CA GLU A 492 25.84 -9.48 29.44
C GLU A 492 25.70 -10.79 30.23
N GLN A 493 24.96 -10.78 31.34
CA GLN A 493 24.69 -11.97 32.15
C GLN A 493 23.97 -13.06 31.35
N LEU A 494 23.13 -12.67 30.39
CA LEU A 494 22.41 -13.59 29.51
C LEU A 494 23.22 -14.02 28.29
N GLY A 495 24.36 -13.39 28.03
CA GLY A 495 25.18 -13.63 26.84
C GLY A 495 24.54 -13.17 25.53
N ILE A 496 23.67 -12.15 25.57
CA ILE A 496 22.98 -11.63 24.40
C ILE A 496 23.44 -10.18 24.10
N GLN A 497 23.68 -9.91 22.82
CA GLN A 497 24.07 -8.56 22.34
C GLN A 497 22.87 -7.63 22.30
N VAL A 498 23.07 -6.32 22.54
CA VAL A 498 22.04 -5.29 22.44
C VAL A 498 22.32 -4.36 21.27
N LEU A 499 21.27 -4.12 20.46
CA LEU A 499 21.18 -3.01 19.54
C LEU A 499 20.58 -1.81 20.28
N VAL A 500 21.44 -0.88 20.72
CA VAL A 500 21.11 0.24 21.58
C VAL A 500 20.63 1.41 20.74
N GLU A 501 19.33 1.74 20.76
CA GLU A 501 18.83 2.95 20.10
C GLU A 501 18.99 4.17 20.99
N LEU A 502 19.83 5.13 20.55
CA LEU A 502 19.84 6.46 21.14
C LEU A 502 18.69 7.29 20.57
N LYS A 503 17.62 7.47 21.36
CA LYS A 503 16.50 8.36 21.04
C LYS A 503 16.93 9.82 21.23
N VAL A 504 16.79 10.62 20.16
CA VAL A 504 17.03 12.07 20.20
C VAL A 504 15.72 12.77 19.91
N THR A 505 15.08 13.29 20.96
CA THR A 505 13.74 13.88 20.95
C THR A 505 13.76 15.40 20.78
N GLY A 506 14.95 16.02 20.99
CA GLY A 506 15.15 17.46 20.94
C GLY A 506 15.09 18.14 22.31
N HIS A 507 14.93 17.36 23.38
CA HIS A 507 14.86 17.82 24.78
C HIS A 507 16.08 17.42 25.60
N GLU A 508 17.07 16.79 24.98
CA GLU A 508 18.28 16.29 25.64
C GLU A 508 19.15 17.46 26.16
N SER A 509 19.94 17.16 27.20
CA SER A 509 20.96 18.08 27.71
C SER A 509 22.03 18.37 26.65
N LYS A 510 22.76 19.47 26.79
CA LYS A 510 23.83 19.83 25.84
C LYS A 510 24.95 18.80 25.79
N ASP A 511 25.18 18.09 26.88
CA ASP A 511 26.20 17.06 27.06
C ASP A 511 25.65 15.62 27.02
N TYR A 512 24.41 15.44 26.56
CA TYR A 512 23.71 14.14 26.52
C TYR A 512 24.55 13.02 25.91
N LEU A 513 25.27 13.31 24.82
CA LEU A 513 26.07 12.30 24.15
C LEU A 513 27.31 11.88 24.97
N THR A 514 27.90 12.81 25.71
CA THR A 514 29.00 12.50 26.64
C THR A 514 28.49 11.60 27.78
N ARG A 515 27.30 11.91 28.32
CA ARG A 515 26.67 11.10 29.38
C ARG A 515 26.25 9.73 28.86
N PHE A 516 25.71 9.66 27.65
CA PHE A 516 25.31 8.41 27.01
C PHE A 516 26.52 7.47 26.88
N LEU A 517 27.61 7.95 26.30
CA LEU A 517 28.83 7.16 26.13
C LEU A 517 29.45 6.76 27.48
N ALA A 518 29.47 7.66 28.48
CA ALA A 518 29.97 7.34 29.80
C ALA A 518 29.13 6.26 30.52
N GLN A 519 27.79 6.28 30.37
CA GLN A 519 26.92 5.25 30.94
C GLN A 519 27.00 3.93 30.21
N ALA A 520 27.23 3.93 28.87
CA ALA A 520 27.54 2.72 28.12
C ALA A 520 28.87 2.10 28.58
N ASP A 521 29.91 2.92 28.78
CA ASP A 521 31.20 2.46 29.30
C ASP A 521 31.08 1.90 30.74
N ALA A 522 30.27 2.54 31.58
CA ALA A 522 30.05 2.10 32.96
C ALA A 522 29.30 0.73 33.03
N ALA A 523 28.62 0.31 31.98
CA ALA A 523 28.09 -1.04 31.88
C ALA A 523 29.18 -2.10 31.65
N GLY A 524 30.35 -1.73 31.19
CA GLY A 524 31.50 -2.64 30.94
C GLY A 524 31.49 -3.31 29.56
N THR A 525 30.40 -3.20 28.81
CA THR A 525 30.17 -3.94 27.54
C THR A 525 29.97 -3.03 26.32
N ALA A 526 30.49 -1.78 26.37
CA ALA A 526 30.24 -0.80 25.32
C ALA A 526 30.68 -1.27 23.92
N THR A 527 31.81 -1.97 23.80
CA THR A 527 32.34 -2.48 22.53
C THR A 527 31.69 -3.79 22.06
N GLU A 528 30.97 -4.49 22.93
CA GLU A 528 30.29 -5.73 22.62
C GLU A 528 28.89 -5.50 22.04
N ASN A 529 28.32 -4.33 22.30
CA ASN A 529 27.04 -3.90 21.80
C ASN A 529 27.14 -3.08 20.51
N ILE A 530 26.06 -2.98 19.78
CA ILE A 530 25.93 -2.15 18.58
C ILE A 530 24.93 -1.03 18.85
N TYR A 531 25.13 0.10 18.21
CA TYR A 531 24.37 1.32 18.47
C TYR A 531 23.67 1.80 17.21
N HIS A 532 22.52 2.44 17.33
CA HIS A 532 21.91 3.15 16.22
C HIS A 532 21.09 4.36 16.67
N SER A 533 20.72 5.22 15.74
CA SER A 533 19.83 6.35 15.99
C SER A 533 19.18 6.82 14.71
N LEU A 534 17.94 7.34 14.83
CA LEU A 534 17.27 8.12 13.78
C LEU A 534 17.96 9.48 13.54
N ASN A 535 18.84 9.93 14.43
CA ASN A 535 19.51 11.22 14.32
C ASN A 535 20.90 11.09 13.65
N PRO A 536 21.05 11.53 12.37
CA PRO A 536 22.34 11.39 11.67
C PRO A 536 23.49 12.16 12.31
N ARG A 537 23.19 13.24 13.07
CA ARG A 537 24.22 14.01 13.81
C ARG A 537 24.75 13.21 14.97
N ALA A 538 23.88 12.58 15.75
CA ALA A 538 24.28 11.70 16.85
C ALA A 538 25.14 10.54 16.34
N VAL A 539 24.73 9.86 15.26
CA VAL A 539 25.51 8.81 14.60
C VAL A 539 26.91 9.31 14.21
N LYS A 540 26.96 10.47 13.53
CA LYS A 540 28.25 11.08 13.13
C LYS A 540 29.13 11.40 14.33
N GLU A 541 28.60 11.98 15.39
CA GLU A 541 29.35 12.38 16.58
C GLU A 541 29.83 11.16 17.38
N ILE A 542 29.00 10.10 17.52
CA ILE A 542 29.46 8.84 18.15
C ILE A 542 30.66 8.30 17.38
N LYS A 543 30.55 8.15 16.05
CA LYS A 543 31.68 7.66 15.22
C LYS A 543 32.93 8.56 15.27
N GLN A 544 32.78 9.85 15.50
CA GLN A 544 33.91 10.76 15.67
C GLN A 544 34.60 10.62 17.03
N ARG A 545 33.81 10.41 18.11
CA ARG A 545 34.36 10.30 19.48
C ARG A 545 34.84 8.89 19.81
N ARG A 546 34.14 7.88 19.26
CA ARG A 546 34.35 6.44 19.54
C ARG A 546 34.33 5.67 18.21
N PRO A 547 35.39 5.79 17.37
CA PRO A 547 35.39 5.15 16.04
C PRO A 547 35.35 3.62 16.09
N GLU A 548 35.73 3.01 17.21
CA GLU A 548 35.69 1.56 17.44
C GLU A 548 34.28 1.00 17.66
N LEU A 549 33.32 1.84 18.08
CA LEU A 549 31.92 1.39 18.24
C LEU A 549 31.26 1.16 16.88
N ARG A 550 30.52 0.08 16.75
CA ARG A 550 29.65 -0.18 15.59
C ARG A 550 28.37 0.65 15.72
N VAL A 551 28.17 1.59 14.79
CA VAL A 551 27.05 2.54 14.86
C VAL A 551 26.29 2.57 13.54
N GLY A 552 25.00 2.26 13.60
CA GLY A 552 24.06 2.28 12.49
C GLY A 552 23.27 3.57 12.37
N LEU A 553 22.74 3.82 11.18
CA LEU A 553 21.74 4.85 10.93
C LEU A 553 20.37 4.21 10.79
N THR A 554 19.44 4.59 11.68
CA THR A 554 18.02 4.19 11.55
C THR A 554 17.34 5.09 10.53
N VAL A 555 16.59 4.50 9.60
CA VAL A 555 15.93 5.17 8.49
C VAL A 555 14.46 4.77 8.47
N ALA A 556 13.59 5.68 8.87
CA ALA A 556 12.14 5.46 8.89
C ALA A 556 11.49 5.60 7.50
N MET A 557 12.09 6.39 6.61
CA MET A 557 11.65 6.53 5.23
C MET A 557 12.86 6.75 4.34
N SER A 558 12.94 6.02 3.23
CA SER A 558 14.00 6.19 2.23
C SER A 558 13.43 6.14 0.82
N MET A 559 13.78 7.13 0.00
CA MET A 559 13.50 7.16 -1.43
C MET A 559 14.74 7.62 -2.19
N GLY A 560 15.20 6.81 -3.13
CA GLY A 560 16.41 7.05 -3.91
C GLY A 560 17.56 6.11 -3.53
N GLY A 561 18.81 6.61 -3.58
CA GLY A 561 19.99 5.83 -3.22
C GLY A 561 20.24 5.75 -1.70
N LEU A 562 21.46 5.38 -1.32
CA LEU A 562 21.85 5.31 0.10
C LEU A 562 22.01 6.70 0.72
N PRO A 563 21.60 6.87 2.00
CA PRO A 563 21.94 8.06 2.78
C PRO A 563 23.46 8.23 2.90
N LYS A 564 23.93 9.46 2.69
CA LYS A 564 25.35 9.78 2.91
C LYS A 564 25.65 9.83 4.42
N THR A 565 26.29 8.81 4.94
CA THR A 565 26.62 8.67 6.37
C THR A 565 27.95 7.97 6.58
N LYS A 566 28.50 8.10 7.80
CA LYS A 566 29.64 7.30 8.28
C LYS A 566 29.21 6.08 9.11
N ALA A 567 27.94 5.77 9.11
CA ALA A 567 27.40 4.60 9.81
C ALA A 567 27.99 3.31 9.26
N ASP A 568 28.16 2.32 10.13
CA ASP A 568 28.69 1.01 9.79
C ASP A 568 27.61 0.09 9.21
N PHE A 569 26.33 0.34 9.51
CA PHE A 569 25.18 -0.41 9.03
C PHE A 569 23.93 0.48 8.95
N TYR A 570 22.86 -0.05 8.37
CA TYR A 570 21.54 0.60 8.32
C TYR A 570 20.50 -0.24 9.04
N THR A 571 19.59 0.44 9.75
CA THR A 571 18.35 -0.14 10.26
C THR A 571 17.21 0.51 9.50
N LEU A 572 16.64 -0.18 8.50
CA LEU A 572 15.73 0.37 7.50
C LEU A 572 14.30 -0.10 7.73
N GLU A 573 13.35 0.83 7.66
CA GLU A 573 11.92 0.50 7.74
C GLU A 573 11.50 -0.33 6.51
N GLN A 574 10.66 -1.36 6.74
CA GLN A 574 10.33 -2.39 5.74
C GLN A 574 9.71 -1.84 4.44
N ALA A 575 8.84 -0.81 4.51
CA ALA A 575 8.25 -0.21 3.31
C ALA A 575 9.26 0.60 2.47
N SER A 576 10.41 0.91 3.03
CA SER A 576 11.54 1.59 2.35
C SER A 576 12.54 0.61 1.74
N PHE A 577 12.38 -0.69 1.99
CA PHE A 577 13.28 -1.70 1.46
C PHE A 577 13.18 -1.81 -0.06
N THR A 578 14.33 -1.87 -0.72
CA THR A 578 14.46 -2.25 -2.13
C THR A 578 15.72 -3.11 -2.30
N PRO A 579 15.72 -4.06 -3.26
CA PRO A 579 16.92 -4.84 -3.56
C PRO A 579 18.12 -3.97 -3.97
N GLU A 580 17.85 -2.82 -4.60
CA GLU A 580 18.88 -1.85 -4.97
C GLU A 580 19.51 -1.17 -3.76
N PHE A 581 18.74 -0.87 -2.70
CA PHE A 581 19.27 -0.34 -1.45
C PHE A 581 20.22 -1.34 -0.80
N LEU A 582 19.80 -2.61 -0.68
CA LEU A 582 20.61 -3.69 -0.13
C LEU A 582 21.92 -3.86 -0.90
N ALA A 583 21.83 -3.99 -2.23
CA ALA A 583 23.00 -4.17 -3.09
C ALA A 583 23.99 -3.00 -2.98
N GLN A 584 23.51 -1.75 -2.89
CA GLN A 584 24.38 -0.58 -2.68
C GLN A 584 25.02 -0.57 -1.30
N ALA A 585 24.30 -1.01 -0.24
CA ALA A 585 24.84 -1.10 1.11
C ALA A 585 25.94 -2.16 1.18
N HIS A 586 25.69 -3.36 0.65
CA HIS A 586 26.65 -4.46 0.60
C HIS A 586 27.88 -4.10 -0.25
N ALA A 587 27.74 -3.32 -1.33
CA ALA A 587 28.88 -2.81 -2.11
C ALA A 587 29.79 -1.87 -1.31
N LEU A 588 29.32 -1.35 -0.18
CA LEU A 588 30.09 -0.53 0.76
C LEU A 588 30.45 -1.29 2.06
N ASP A 589 30.28 -2.61 2.07
CA ASP A 589 30.49 -3.47 3.24
C ASP A 589 29.66 -3.04 4.46
N ARG A 590 28.37 -2.70 4.22
CA ARG A 590 27.42 -2.27 5.25
C ARG A 590 26.25 -3.20 5.34
N GLU A 591 25.98 -3.69 6.54
CA GLU A 591 24.82 -4.52 6.85
C GLU A 591 23.53 -3.70 6.77
N VAL A 592 22.41 -4.40 6.47
CA VAL A 592 21.05 -3.84 6.45
C VAL A 592 20.15 -4.71 7.30
N HIS A 593 19.66 -4.15 8.41
CA HIS A 593 18.64 -4.73 9.27
C HIS A 593 17.30 -4.09 8.98
N ILE A 594 16.25 -4.87 8.81
CA ILE A 594 14.90 -4.37 8.46
C ILE A 594 13.98 -4.38 9.67
N TRP A 595 13.30 -3.25 9.95
CA TRP A 595 12.35 -3.08 11.05
C TRP A 595 11.00 -2.54 10.58
N THR A 596 9.88 -2.77 11.25
CA THR A 596 9.64 -3.87 12.16
C THR A 596 8.80 -4.88 11.41
N VAL A 597 9.29 -6.08 11.25
CA VAL A 597 8.72 -7.10 10.37
C VAL A 597 8.08 -8.19 11.20
N ASN A 598 6.75 -8.33 11.11
CA ASN A 598 5.98 -9.23 11.96
C ASN A 598 5.15 -10.26 11.18
N ASP A 599 5.03 -10.12 9.86
CA ASP A 599 4.30 -11.06 9.04
C ASP A 599 5.22 -12.09 8.37
N GLU A 600 4.74 -13.32 8.29
CA GLU A 600 5.47 -14.47 7.80
C GLU A 600 5.96 -14.30 6.36
N SER A 601 5.12 -13.73 5.49
CA SER A 601 5.45 -13.58 4.08
C SER A 601 6.59 -12.58 3.86
N THR A 602 6.56 -11.45 4.57
CA THR A 602 7.62 -10.42 4.50
C THR A 602 8.91 -10.91 5.14
N ILE A 603 8.84 -11.65 6.28
CA ILE A 603 10.02 -12.27 6.89
C ILE A 603 10.74 -13.18 5.86
N ARG A 604 10.01 -14.11 5.24
CA ARG A 604 10.56 -15.03 4.24
C ARG A 604 11.09 -14.32 2.99
N GLU A 605 10.37 -13.30 2.54
CA GLU A 605 10.82 -12.49 1.39
C GLU A 605 12.15 -11.79 1.66
N LEU A 606 12.29 -11.14 2.81
CA LEU A 606 13.48 -10.40 3.21
C LEU A 606 14.67 -11.34 3.46
N LEU A 607 14.45 -12.45 4.18
CA LEU A 607 15.46 -13.48 4.35
C LEU A 607 15.93 -14.04 3.00
N GLY A 608 14.99 -14.30 2.10
CA GLY A 608 15.27 -14.75 0.73
C GLY A 608 15.96 -13.71 -0.14
N ALA A 609 15.82 -12.42 0.18
CA ALA A 609 16.54 -11.32 -0.47
C ALA A 609 17.97 -11.14 0.06
N GLY A 610 18.34 -11.79 1.20
CA GLY A 610 19.67 -11.75 1.77
C GLY A 610 19.93 -10.53 2.65
N VAL A 611 18.91 -10.05 3.39
CA VAL A 611 19.12 -9.02 4.41
C VAL A 611 19.95 -9.56 5.58
N ASP A 612 20.72 -8.71 6.25
CA ASP A 612 21.63 -9.12 7.31
C ASP A 612 20.92 -9.30 8.67
N GLY A 613 19.72 -8.73 8.81
CA GLY A 613 18.93 -8.96 10.02
C GLY A 613 17.48 -8.49 9.90
N ILE A 614 16.65 -9.05 10.78
CA ILE A 614 15.22 -8.72 10.90
C ILE A 614 14.92 -8.33 12.34
N VAL A 615 14.44 -7.10 12.54
CA VAL A 615 13.91 -6.61 13.81
C VAL A 615 12.42 -6.93 13.86
N THR A 616 11.99 -7.72 14.84
CA THR A 616 10.65 -8.27 14.91
C THR A 616 10.11 -8.36 16.35
N ASP A 617 8.77 -8.23 16.49
CA ASP A 617 8.08 -8.58 17.74
C ASP A 617 7.81 -10.11 17.82
N ASN A 618 7.91 -10.84 16.68
CA ASN A 618 7.60 -12.27 16.54
C ASN A 618 8.87 -13.12 16.41
N VAL A 619 9.68 -13.16 17.48
CA VAL A 619 10.98 -13.81 17.50
C VAL A 619 10.92 -15.27 17.06
N GLU A 620 9.99 -16.06 17.61
CA GLU A 620 9.83 -17.50 17.29
C GLU A 620 9.49 -17.71 15.82
N LEU A 621 8.58 -16.90 15.28
CA LEU A 621 8.20 -16.95 13.87
C LEU A 621 9.43 -16.67 12.98
N ALA A 622 10.19 -15.63 13.29
CA ALA A 622 11.36 -15.24 12.49
C ALA A 622 12.49 -16.30 12.54
N ILE A 623 12.74 -16.90 13.70
CA ILE A 623 13.71 -18.00 13.85
C ILE A 623 13.28 -19.23 13.06
N ARG A 624 12.01 -19.61 13.15
CA ARG A 624 11.43 -20.72 12.37
C ARG A 624 11.59 -20.47 10.88
N ASP A 625 11.25 -19.28 10.42
CA ASP A 625 11.29 -18.92 9.01
C ASP A 625 12.73 -18.78 8.50
N ARG A 626 13.67 -18.27 9.33
CA ARG A 626 15.11 -18.30 9.02
C ARG A 626 15.60 -19.74 8.79
N TYR A 627 15.24 -20.67 9.68
CA TYR A 627 15.59 -22.08 9.52
C TYR A 627 15.00 -22.66 8.23
N LEU A 628 13.73 -22.37 7.94
CA LEU A 628 13.05 -22.84 6.73
C LEU A 628 13.71 -22.30 5.47
N VAL A 629 13.97 -20.99 5.40
CA VAL A 629 14.57 -20.35 4.21
C VAL A 629 16.02 -20.80 3.98
N ALA A 630 16.76 -21.08 5.06
CA ALA A 630 18.15 -21.53 4.98
C ALA A 630 18.32 -22.99 4.57
N ASN A 631 17.35 -23.86 4.93
CA ASN A 631 17.53 -25.31 4.81
C ASN A 631 16.65 -25.96 3.74
N TYR A 632 15.63 -25.26 3.25
CA TYR A 632 14.70 -25.79 2.27
C TYR A 632 14.74 -24.99 0.96
N PRO A 633 14.51 -25.64 -0.19
CA PRO A 633 14.40 -24.96 -1.47
C PRO A 633 13.33 -23.86 -1.45
N ALA A 634 13.56 -22.77 -2.18
CA ALA A 634 12.62 -21.66 -2.25
C ALA A 634 11.22 -22.08 -2.78
N ALA A 635 11.14 -23.19 -3.51
CA ALA A 635 9.88 -23.79 -3.96
C ALA A 635 8.90 -24.10 -2.81
N ASP A 636 9.43 -24.48 -1.63
CA ASP A 636 8.63 -24.92 -0.49
C ASP A 636 7.89 -23.79 0.24
N TYR A 637 8.29 -22.54 0.06
CA TYR A 637 7.71 -21.41 0.79
C TYR A 637 7.39 -20.17 -0.07
N ARG A 638 7.97 -20.05 -1.27
CA ARG A 638 7.87 -18.82 -2.09
C ARG A 638 6.52 -18.63 -2.76
N VAL A 639 5.77 -19.68 -3.05
CA VAL A 639 4.46 -19.52 -3.72
C VAL A 639 3.54 -18.66 -2.86
N GLY A 640 3.41 -18.95 -1.57
CA GLY A 640 2.57 -18.19 -0.64
C GLY A 640 3.06 -16.76 -0.45
N SER A 641 4.36 -16.53 -0.22
CA SER A 641 4.93 -15.18 -0.04
C SER A 641 4.83 -14.34 -1.30
N THR A 642 5.15 -14.89 -2.48
CA THR A 642 5.08 -14.17 -3.76
C THR A 642 3.66 -13.78 -4.14
N LEU A 643 2.66 -14.57 -3.77
CA LEU A 643 1.25 -14.31 -4.08
C LEU A 643 0.47 -13.65 -2.91
N ALA A 644 1.13 -13.33 -1.80
CA ALA A 644 0.50 -12.76 -0.60
C ALA A 644 -0.31 -11.49 -0.89
N TYR A 645 0.10 -10.66 -1.86
CA TYR A 645 -0.63 -9.46 -2.27
C TYR A 645 -2.04 -9.71 -2.83
N LEU A 646 -2.36 -10.96 -3.19
CA LEU A 646 -3.68 -11.40 -3.65
C LEU A 646 -4.57 -11.87 -2.50
N ASP A 647 -4.00 -12.13 -1.33
CA ASP A 647 -4.70 -12.68 -0.19
C ASP A 647 -5.08 -11.57 0.80
N ILE A 648 -6.38 -11.40 1.04
CA ILE A 648 -6.90 -10.41 1.98
C ILE A 648 -6.90 -10.89 3.44
N PHE A 649 -6.57 -12.16 3.68
CA PHE A 649 -6.56 -12.76 5.02
C PHE A 649 -5.14 -12.93 5.58
N ARG A 650 -4.11 -12.56 4.82
CA ARG A 650 -2.70 -12.55 5.22
C ARG A 650 -2.18 -11.16 5.48
#